data_3f0eb0c37e496e6e559e3f49d77ef2a5
#
_entry.id   3f0eb0c37e496e6e559e3f49d77ef2a5
#
_cell.length_a   1.000
_cell.length_b   1.000
_cell.length_c   1.000
_cell.angle_alpha   90.00
_cell.angle_beta   90.00
_cell.angle_gamma   90.00
#
_symmetry.space_group_name_H-M   'P 1'
#
loop_
_entity.id
_entity.type
_entity.pdbx_description
1 polymer ?
#
loop_
_entity_poly.entity_id
_entity_poly.type
_entity_poly.pdbx_seq_one_letter_code
_entity_poly.pdbx_strand_id
1 'polypeptide(L)'
;MAAQMSQGSQPQAMENEPNPLANNWVKEKTVMLISCYEITDDAMMAKLLPIDPTLETADQSHFTWCLPNWTKLKKRELGPKFECGGSKWRVLLHPYGNQQNQHLSIHLKHGFDEGELPVHWNACVQFSLVLWNTTSPEAYISQQANFRFTVDKPDWGFTKFCELRKLLGRLGDKPSLLGNDEANITAYVRVIRDYTGVLWHTFHNSYDSKKATGFVGLKNLGSTGYLNVILQCFYFTNKFRKATYQLQHDDKSDGNTFLWALQRLFYHLQTNDQSASPLELTRALGWGPKHLFMQQDVHEMTRLLMDRFVENTTFSGIFRGKTKSYVSLDGVQQSKIENFWDISINVQNIQSLEASLTEYIRENVSEEHRANGIQKTTSGVILETLPDVLHLHLKRYAYDMPQRQLVKVNDFFAYPEEFDASPYLSADTDRSESWVYRLTGVVVHSGGVYRGRYWVFLRPAANMPFFKFDDEQVTRAMLRNAIEDNYGGEGRITNAYMLIYVRKSRINDILADVTTADVPESIRNGFLQEQEAAERLKKEQEEQHLYLQITLSSVTQFSLHDGFDLTSPKVGNSGTATLRVRKETLASELIQKVAKKMGLGHGQCTLWICINRQNGTRRPHEPLLRTNITMEQACLDVGFVGPNPHIWVETSPAGTKIPSPVPQTTDGGVMILIFIKNFDVVNQTLCGVTSLYVRKDSTVRPHILTVMQWPEDSRFSVHEEVKPSMILNVDPNSTLERAELGNGDILCVQKLVKRSEYPHNLLAKDVSQYFDNLRNERNKQKYT
;
A
#
# COMPACT_ATOMS: atom_id res chain seq x y z
N MET A 1 18.61 3.59 -22.40
CA MET A 1 19.24 2.27 -22.50
C MET A 1 18.30 1.23 -21.93
N ALA A 2 17.78 0.46 -22.85
CA ALA A 2 17.27 -0.90 -22.80
C ALA A 2 16.33 -1.31 -21.67
N ALA A 3 15.06 -1.32 -21.99
CA ALA A 3 14.06 -2.16 -21.38
C ALA A 3 14.30 -3.62 -21.80
N GLN A 4 14.33 -4.54 -20.85
CA GLN A 4 14.11 -5.96 -21.11
C GLN A 4 12.77 -6.36 -20.51
N MET A 5 11.87 -6.73 -21.39
CA MET A 5 10.64 -7.46 -21.08
C MET A 5 10.99 -8.83 -20.50
N SER A 6 10.47 -9.18 -19.34
CA SER A 6 10.44 -10.54 -18.85
C SER A 6 9.04 -11.12 -19.01
N GLN A 7 9.00 -12.27 -19.62
CA GLN A 7 7.87 -13.15 -19.84
C GLN A 7 7.23 -13.57 -18.51
N GLY A 8 5.90 -13.72 -18.53
CA GLY A 8 5.11 -14.22 -17.43
C GLY A 8 5.52 -15.63 -17.01
N SER A 9 5.79 -15.78 -15.74
CA SER A 9 5.86 -17.06 -15.06
C SER A 9 4.69 -17.16 -14.07
N GLN A 10 4.08 -18.31 -14.07
CA GLN A 10 3.01 -18.74 -13.14
C GLN A 10 3.43 -18.51 -11.68
N PRO A 11 2.48 -18.31 -10.76
CA PRO A 11 2.79 -18.18 -9.35
C PRO A 11 3.32 -19.51 -8.82
N GLN A 12 4.61 -19.61 -8.66
CA GLN A 12 5.21 -20.60 -7.78
C GLN A 12 4.81 -20.25 -6.35
N ALA A 13 4.38 -21.26 -5.61
CA ALA A 13 4.14 -21.17 -4.18
C ALA A 13 5.38 -20.52 -3.52
N MET A 14 5.20 -19.35 -2.93
CA MET A 14 6.23 -18.69 -2.14
C MET A 14 6.59 -19.62 -0.98
N GLU A 15 7.77 -20.21 -1.03
CA GLU A 15 8.43 -20.75 0.15
C GLU A 15 8.52 -19.61 1.17
N ASN A 16 7.94 -19.84 2.37
CA ASN A 16 8.02 -18.90 3.48
C ASN A 16 9.49 -18.75 3.90
N GLU A 17 10.19 -17.77 3.34
CA GLU A 17 11.41 -17.29 3.96
C GLU A 17 11.03 -16.60 5.28
N PRO A 18 11.71 -16.90 6.37
CA PRO A 18 11.43 -16.31 7.67
C PRO A 18 11.70 -14.80 7.61
N ASN A 19 10.75 -14.03 8.13
CA ASN A 19 10.77 -12.56 8.23
C ASN A 19 12.12 -12.07 8.78
N PRO A 20 12.80 -11.11 8.13
CA PRO A 20 14.08 -10.55 8.61
C PRO A 20 14.06 -10.01 10.04
N LEU A 21 12.90 -9.60 10.56
CA LEU A 21 12.76 -9.14 11.94
C LEU A 21 12.70 -10.28 12.97
N ALA A 22 12.32 -11.50 12.55
CA ALA A 22 12.42 -12.70 13.39
C ALA A 22 13.84 -13.31 13.37
N ASN A 23 14.64 -12.97 12.33
CA ASN A 23 15.95 -13.54 12.11
C ASN A 23 17.12 -12.81 12.81
N ASN A 24 16.88 -11.67 13.45
CA ASN A 24 17.97 -10.94 14.11
C ASN A 24 18.62 -11.66 15.31
N TRP A 25 18.13 -12.85 15.66
CA TRP A 25 18.64 -13.63 16.79
C TRP A 25 19.03 -15.07 16.44
N VAL A 26 18.98 -15.46 15.17
CA VAL A 26 19.50 -16.76 14.72
C VAL A 26 20.99 -16.59 14.42
N LYS A 27 21.83 -16.59 15.44
CA LYS A 27 23.27 -16.78 15.27
C LYS A 27 23.57 -18.27 15.37
N GLU A 28 23.95 -18.90 14.25
CA GLU A 28 24.68 -20.18 14.31
C GLU A 28 25.91 -19.97 15.18
N LYS A 29 25.91 -20.53 16.38
CA LYS A 29 27.14 -20.61 17.19
C LYS A 29 27.73 -21.98 17.10
N THR A 30 28.88 -22.02 16.50
CA THR A 30 29.82 -23.09 16.42
C THR A 30 30.17 -23.63 17.82
N VAL A 31 30.34 -24.92 17.91
CA VAL A 31 30.82 -25.73 19.03
C VAL A 31 31.81 -25.01 19.95
N MET A 32 31.45 -24.75 21.19
CA MET A 32 32.38 -24.29 22.23
C MET A 32 32.79 -25.44 23.14
N LEU A 33 34.09 -25.52 23.46
CA LEU A 33 34.68 -26.38 24.45
C LEU A 33 34.26 -25.96 25.87
N ILE A 34 33.65 -26.85 26.61
CA ILE A 34 33.41 -26.70 28.04
C ILE A 34 34.36 -27.66 28.76
N SER A 35 35.21 -27.08 29.60
CA SER A 35 36.09 -27.83 30.54
C SER A 35 35.20 -28.52 31.56
N CYS A 36 35.61 -29.72 32.02
CA CYS A 36 34.91 -30.61 32.92
C CYS A 36 34.53 -29.97 34.28
N TYR A 37 33.43 -29.23 34.31
CA TYR A 37 32.62 -28.96 35.50
C TYR A 37 31.18 -29.31 35.11
N GLU A 38 30.47 -30.01 35.99
CA GLU A 38 29.03 -30.27 35.84
C GLU A 38 28.29 -28.95 35.70
N ILE A 39 28.01 -28.57 34.47
CA ILE A 39 27.16 -27.42 34.21
C ILE A 39 25.73 -27.86 34.48
N THR A 40 25.10 -27.27 35.49
CA THR A 40 23.69 -27.52 35.79
C THR A 40 22.83 -27.09 34.59
N ASP A 41 21.68 -27.75 34.41
CA ASP A 41 20.71 -27.38 33.35
C ASP A 41 20.30 -25.91 33.43
N ASP A 42 20.20 -25.33 34.63
CA ASP A 42 19.92 -23.90 34.85
C ASP A 42 21.06 -23.02 34.31
N ALA A 43 22.31 -23.38 34.52
CA ALA A 43 23.46 -22.64 33.99
C ALA A 43 23.52 -22.72 32.47
N MET A 44 23.17 -23.88 31.89
CA MET A 44 23.07 -24.04 30.44
C MET A 44 21.90 -23.23 29.86
N MET A 45 20.76 -23.24 30.51
CA MET A 45 19.59 -22.44 30.13
C MET A 45 19.91 -20.93 30.15
N ALA A 46 20.55 -20.43 31.20
CA ALA A 46 20.98 -19.05 31.29
C ALA A 46 21.95 -18.62 30.18
N LYS A 47 22.84 -19.56 29.80
CA LYS A 47 23.82 -19.38 28.71
C LYS A 47 23.14 -19.34 27.33
N LEU A 48 22.20 -20.26 27.07
CA LEU A 48 21.56 -20.42 25.77
C LEU A 48 20.37 -19.46 25.57
N LEU A 49 19.68 -19.14 26.65
CA LEU A 49 18.55 -18.20 26.66
C LEU A 49 18.81 -17.07 27.67
N PRO A 50 19.66 -16.08 27.34
CA PRO A 50 19.92 -14.95 28.23
C PRO A 50 18.58 -14.23 28.52
N ILE A 51 18.44 -13.79 29.78
CA ILE A 51 17.26 -13.07 30.24
C ILE A 51 17.22 -11.69 29.57
N ASP A 52 16.12 -11.40 28.88
CA ASP A 52 15.82 -10.06 28.40
C ASP A 52 15.05 -9.32 29.51
N PRO A 53 15.61 -8.24 30.10
CA PRO A 53 14.97 -7.51 31.18
C PRO A 53 13.68 -6.80 30.76
N THR A 54 13.42 -6.68 29.47
CA THR A 54 12.19 -6.08 28.93
C THR A 54 11.02 -7.06 28.84
N LEU A 55 11.29 -8.37 29.04
CA LEU A 55 10.31 -9.44 28.91
C LEU A 55 10.06 -10.11 30.25
N GLU A 56 8.79 -10.23 30.64
CA GLU A 56 8.39 -10.93 31.87
C GLU A 56 8.26 -12.43 31.60
N THR A 57 9.03 -13.23 32.32
CA THR A 57 8.95 -14.70 32.28
C THR A 57 7.71 -15.18 33.02
N ALA A 58 6.83 -15.91 32.37
CA ALA A 58 5.70 -16.58 33.01
C ALA A 58 6.11 -17.87 33.69
N ASP A 59 6.92 -18.65 33.01
CA ASP A 59 7.44 -19.95 33.48
C ASP A 59 8.64 -20.37 32.62
N GLN A 60 9.49 -21.25 33.16
CA GLN A 60 10.60 -21.84 32.41
C GLN A 60 10.83 -23.29 32.84
N SER A 61 11.18 -24.12 31.85
CA SER A 61 11.43 -25.55 32.06
C SER A 61 12.40 -26.05 31.02
N HIS A 62 12.99 -27.23 31.31
CA HIS A 62 13.76 -27.98 30.33
C HIS A 62 13.30 -29.44 30.32
N PHE A 63 13.51 -30.10 29.19
CA PHE A 63 13.19 -31.51 29.04
C PHE A 63 14.18 -32.20 28.11
N THR A 64 14.76 -33.32 28.54
CA THR A 64 15.69 -34.13 27.75
C THR A 64 15.01 -35.37 27.23
N TRP A 65 15.05 -35.55 25.91
CA TRP A 65 14.58 -36.73 25.21
C TRP A 65 15.74 -37.60 24.79
N CYS A 66 15.83 -38.83 25.38
CA CYS A 66 16.83 -39.83 25.05
C CYS A 66 16.38 -40.60 23.79
N LEU A 67 17.24 -40.70 22.81
CA LEU A 67 17.01 -41.37 21.53
C LEU A 67 17.98 -42.54 21.35
N PRO A 68 17.61 -43.75 21.81
CA PRO A 68 18.37 -44.96 21.54
C PRO A 68 18.12 -45.44 20.11
N ASN A 69 19.11 -46.16 19.54
CA ASN A 69 19.01 -46.76 18.21
C ASN A 69 18.64 -45.75 17.10
N TRP A 70 19.43 -44.71 16.95
CA TRP A 70 19.18 -43.59 15.99
C TRP A 70 18.92 -44.10 14.57
N THR A 71 19.65 -45.12 14.12
CA THR A 71 19.51 -45.72 12.79
C THR A 71 18.16 -46.37 12.54
N LYS A 72 17.40 -46.70 13.60
CA LYS A 72 16.05 -47.29 13.50
C LYS A 72 14.92 -46.28 13.61
N LEU A 73 15.20 -44.98 13.75
CA LEU A 73 14.20 -43.95 13.86
C LEU A 73 13.41 -43.80 12.54
N LYS A 74 12.15 -43.48 12.67
CA LYS A 74 11.26 -43.21 11.51
C LYS A 74 11.60 -41.84 10.88
N LYS A 75 11.08 -41.60 9.70
CA LYS A 75 11.24 -40.31 9.02
C LYS A 75 10.73 -39.08 9.84
N ARG A 76 9.82 -39.33 10.77
CA ARG A 76 9.25 -38.36 11.69
C ARG A 76 9.02 -38.99 13.04
N GLU A 77 9.60 -38.41 14.09
CA GLU A 77 9.44 -38.84 15.48
C GLU A 77 8.90 -37.71 16.34
N LEU A 78 8.10 -38.06 17.33
CA LEU A 78 7.53 -37.11 18.30
C LEU A 78 7.99 -37.51 19.69
N GLY A 79 8.72 -36.62 20.35
CA GLY A 79 9.19 -36.83 21.73
C GLY A 79 8.04 -36.89 22.76
N PRO A 80 8.36 -37.30 23.99
CA PRO A 80 7.42 -37.24 25.10
C PRO A 80 6.89 -35.83 25.35
N LYS A 81 5.70 -35.72 25.97
CA LYS A 81 5.12 -34.44 26.37
C LYS A 81 5.75 -33.97 27.68
N PHE A 82 5.99 -32.65 27.78
CA PHE A 82 6.39 -31.97 28.99
C PHE A 82 5.59 -30.68 29.16
N GLU A 83 5.58 -30.12 30.34
CA GLU A 83 4.78 -28.93 30.67
C GLU A 83 5.68 -27.73 30.94
N CYS A 84 5.24 -26.53 30.43
CA CYS A 84 5.84 -25.25 30.74
C CYS A 84 4.81 -24.14 30.45
N GLY A 85 4.63 -23.21 31.39
CA GLY A 85 3.75 -22.06 31.24
C GLY A 85 2.28 -22.43 31.04
N GLY A 86 1.79 -23.47 31.69
CA GLY A 86 0.43 -23.98 31.54
C GLY A 86 0.11 -24.58 30.17
N SER A 87 1.12 -24.80 29.35
CA SER A 87 1.00 -25.43 28.03
C SER A 87 1.83 -26.72 27.98
N LYS A 88 1.34 -27.69 27.21
CA LYS A 88 2.05 -28.94 26.92
C LYS A 88 2.92 -28.77 25.69
N TRP A 89 4.16 -29.25 25.75
CA TRP A 89 5.18 -29.16 24.69
C TRP A 89 5.72 -30.52 24.35
N ARG A 90 6.31 -30.68 23.16
CA ARG A 90 7.06 -31.84 22.71
C ARG A 90 8.04 -31.45 21.60
N VAL A 91 9.09 -32.25 21.44
CA VAL A 91 10.04 -32.09 20.34
C VAL A 91 9.55 -32.88 19.13
N LEU A 92 9.56 -32.30 17.96
CA LEU A 92 9.33 -32.93 16.66
C LEU A 92 10.67 -33.08 15.95
N LEU A 93 11.06 -34.31 15.64
CA LEU A 93 12.33 -34.65 15.01
C LEU A 93 12.08 -35.24 13.61
N HIS A 94 12.84 -34.76 12.63
CA HIS A 94 13.03 -35.40 11.33
C HIS A 94 14.51 -35.82 11.18
N PRO A 95 14.85 -37.06 11.57
CA PRO A 95 16.26 -37.49 11.66
C PRO A 95 17.02 -37.44 10.33
N TYR A 96 16.29 -37.57 9.22
CA TYR A 96 16.83 -37.58 7.85
C TYR A 96 16.40 -36.37 7.02
N GLY A 97 15.90 -35.33 7.68
CA GLY A 97 15.40 -34.11 7.06
C GLY A 97 13.92 -34.15 6.62
N ASN A 98 13.29 -32.99 6.58
CA ASN A 98 11.88 -32.86 6.21
C ASN A 98 11.70 -32.70 4.70
N GLN A 99 12.44 -31.79 4.06
CA GLN A 99 12.42 -31.54 2.61
C GLN A 99 13.82 -31.59 1.99
N GLN A 100 14.87 -31.54 2.80
CA GLN A 100 16.27 -31.52 2.39
C GLN A 100 16.99 -32.71 2.99
N ASN A 101 17.27 -33.72 2.18
CA ASN A 101 17.87 -34.98 2.58
C ASN A 101 19.31 -34.91 3.15
N GLN A 102 19.88 -33.71 3.36
CA GLN A 102 21.24 -33.51 3.87
C GLN A 102 21.33 -32.95 5.29
N HIS A 103 20.17 -32.51 5.84
CA HIS A 103 20.10 -31.87 7.14
C HIS A 103 19.02 -32.52 8.01
N LEU A 104 19.36 -32.76 9.25
CA LEU A 104 18.43 -33.10 10.31
C LEU A 104 17.58 -31.85 10.65
N SER A 105 16.29 -32.04 10.95
CA SER A 105 15.39 -30.96 11.36
C SER A 105 14.81 -31.21 12.75
N ILE A 106 14.82 -30.20 13.62
CA ILE A 106 14.23 -30.27 14.97
C ILE A 106 13.31 -29.07 15.18
N HIS A 107 12.10 -29.33 15.68
CA HIS A 107 11.12 -28.32 16.00
C HIS A 107 10.58 -28.48 17.43
N LEU A 108 10.26 -27.38 18.08
CA LEU A 108 9.38 -27.37 19.25
C LEU A 108 7.94 -27.35 18.76
N LYS A 109 7.08 -28.19 19.31
CA LYS A 109 5.66 -28.33 18.95
C LYS A 109 4.81 -28.31 20.21
N HIS A 110 3.57 -27.79 20.11
CA HIS A 110 2.60 -27.97 21.19
C HIS A 110 2.28 -29.46 21.41
N GLY A 111 2.05 -29.83 22.64
CA GLY A 111 1.82 -31.19 23.08
C GLY A 111 0.34 -31.57 23.29
N PHE A 112 -0.61 -30.72 22.96
CA PHE A 112 -2.03 -31.00 23.05
C PHE A 112 -2.43 -32.07 22.01
N ASP A 113 -3.40 -32.90 22.36
CA ASP A 113 -4.00 -33.84 21.43
C ASP A 113 -5.01 -33.16 20.48
N GLU A 114 -5.40 -33.85 19.41
CA GLU A 114 -6.37 -33.29 18.45
C GLU A 114 -7.71 -33.00 19.16
N GLY A 115 -8.19 -31.74 19.06
CA GLY A 115 -9.43 -31.29 19.71
C GLY A 115 -9.28 -30.73 21.13
N GLU A 116 -8.13 -30.90 21.79
CA GLU A 116 -7.87 -30.30 23.12
C GLU A 116 -7.38 -28.83 23.06
N LEU A 117 -6.92 -28.38 21.90
CA LEU A 117 -6.33 -27.05 21.76
C LEU A 117 -7.43 -25.97 21.77
N PRO A 118 -7.41 -24.99 22.71
CA PRO A 118 -8.40 -23.92 22.73
C PRO A 118 -8.38 -23.09 21.43
N VAL A 119 -9.52 -22.68 20.94
CA VAL A 119 -9.71 -21.98 19.63
C VAL A 119 -8.80 -20.75 19.47
N HIS A 120 -8.49 -20.07 20.59
CA HIS A 120 -7.63 -18.87 20.58
C HIS A 120 -6.31 -19.09 21.32
N TRP A 121 -5.88 -20.35 21.45
CA TRP A 121 -4.62 -20.64 22.11
C TRP A 121 -3.45 -19.96 21.43
N ASN A 122 -2.59 -19.35 22.22
CA ASN A 122 -1.31 -18.85 21.78
C ASN A 122 -0.32 -18.86 22.96
N ALA A 123 0.97 -18.93 22.64
CA ALA A 123 2.04 -18.84 23.61
C ALA A 123 3.26 -18.17 23.00
N CYS A 124 3.80 -17.15 23.68
CA CYS A 124 5.07 -16.53 23.30
C CYS A 124 6.21 -17.26 24.01
N VAL A 125 7.11 -17.87 23.26
CA VAL A 125 8.12 -18.78 23.80
C VAL A 125 9.50 -18.44 23.27
N GLN A 126 10.45 -18.26 24.18
CA GLN A 126 11.88 -18.35 23.91
C GLN A 126 12.31 -19.79 24.12
N PHE A 127 12.99 -20.39 23.17
CA PHE A 127 13.45 -21.76 23.32
C PHE A 127 14.80 -21.99 22.67
N SER A 128 15.52 -22.98 23.22
CA SER A 128 16.73 -23.53 22.61
C SER A 128 16.63 -25.04 22.51
N LEU A 129 16.92 -25.57 21.34
CA LEU A 129 17.03 -27.02 21.11
C LEU A 129 18.48 -27.39 21.04
N VAL A 130 18.87 -28.43 21.78
CA VAL A 130 20.26 -28.91 21.89
C VAL A 130 20.32 -30.38 21.57
N LEU A 131 21.11 -30.77 20.57
CA LEU A 131 21.42 -32.13 20.24
C LEU A 131 22.84 -32.42 20.79
N TRP A 132 22.98 -33.45 21.60
CA TRP A 132 24.23 -33.76 22.24
C TRP A 132 24.50 -35.28 22.38
N ASN A 133 25.79 -35.62 22.47
CA ASN A 133 26.24 -37.00 22.57
C ASN A 133 26.10 -37.52 24.00
N THR A 134 25.49 -38.70 24.18
CA THR A 134 25.24 -39.33 25.48
C THR A 134 26.51 -39.67 26.25
N THR A 135 27.61 -40.02 25.55
CA THR A 135 28.89 -40.40 26.14
C THR A 135 29.88 -39.24 26.28
N SER A 136 29.65 -38.14 25.58
CA SER A 136 30.51 -36.93 25.55
C SER A 136 29.66 -35.67 25.47
N PRO A 137 29.08 -35.19 26.61
CA PRO A 137 28.14 -34.07 26.64
C PRO A 137 28.70 -32.74 26.10
N GLU A 138 30.03 -32.61 26.06
CA GLU A 138 30.72 -31.46 25.45
C GLU A 138 30.58 -31.41 23.92
N ALA A 139 30.18 -32.53 23.30
CA ALA A 139 29.88 -32.60 21.88
C ALA A 139 28.40 -32.34 21.68
N TYR A 140 28.02 -31.04 21.48
CA TYR A 140 26.65 -30.62 21.23
C TYR A 140 26.54 -29.56 20.14
N ILE A 141 25.37 -29.46 19.55
CA ILE A 141 24.94 -28.37 18.70
C ILE A 141 23.63 -27.80 19.26
N SER A 142 23.52 -26.47 19.33
CA SER A 142 22.31 -25.78 19.80
C SER A 142 21.85 -24.72 18.81
N GLN A 143 20.55 -24.57 18.68
CA GLN A 143 19.92 -23.44 18.01
C GLN A 143 18.80 -22.88 18.87
N GLN A 144 18.60 -21.54 18.82
CA GLN A 144 17.64 -20.84 19.68
C GLN A 144 16.74 -19.93 18.84
N ALA A 145 15.49 -19.77 19.28
CA ALA A 145 14.53 -18.89 18.65
C ALA A 145 13.53 -18.30 19.65
N ASN A 146 12.93 -17.18 19.26
CA ASN A 146 11.77 -16.60 19.90
C ASN A 146 10.61 -16.74 18.92
N PHE A 147 9.48 -17.31 19.37
CA PHE A 147 8.34 -17.53 18.49
C PHE A 147 7.01 -17.42 19.23
N ARG A 148 5.99 -16.91 18.54
CA ARG A 148 4.60 -16.94 18.97
C ARG A 148 3.90 -18.14 18.34
N PHE A 149 3.65 -19.16 19.15
CA PHE A 149 2.87 -20.31 18.75
C PHE A 149 1.37 -19.94 18.77
N THR A 150 0.65 -20.44 17.77
CA THR A 150 -0.81 -20.26 17.62
C THR A 150 -1.44 -21.54 17.14
N VAL A 151 -2.78 -21.61 17.11
CA VAL A 151 -3.50 -22.75 16.54
C VAL A 151 -3.08 -23.03 15.10
N ASP A 152 -2.89 -21.96 14.30
CA ASP A 152 -2.51 -22.07 12.89
C ASP A 152 -1.02 -22.37 12.69
N LYS A 153 -0.18 -22.02 13.67
CA LYS A 153 1.28 -22.25 13.67
C LYS A 153 1.67 -23.03 14.93
N PRO A 154 1.38 -24.32 14.96
CA PRO A 154 1.48 -25.13 16.17
C PRO A 154 2.90 -25.65 16.46
N ASP A 155 3.83 -25.49 15.54
CA ASP A 155 5.24 -25.87 15.69
C ASP A 155 6.17 -24.86 15.04
N TRP A 156 7.37 -24.75 15.58
CA TRP A 156 8.43 -23.90 15.04
C TRP A 156 9.80 -24.46 15.40
N GLY A 157 10.76 -24.31 14.48
CA GLY A 157 12.11 -24.82 14.71
C GLY A 157 13.01 -24.69 13.49
N PHE A 158 13.96 -25.62 13.36
CA PHE A 158 15.08 -25.49 12.45
C PHE A 158 15.09 -26.63 11.45
N THR A 159 14.72 -26.37 10.20
CA THR A 159 14.72 -27.33 9.10
C THR A 159 16.13 -27.75 8.69
N LYS A 160 17.13 -26.89 8.91
CA LYS A 160 18.55 -27.13 8.72
C LYS A 160 19.29 -27.11 10.06
N PHE A 161 18.85 -27.93 11.02
CA PHE A 161 19.42 -27.90 12.36
C PHE A 161 20.90 -28.35 12.37
N CYS A 162 21.21 -29.45 11.70
CA CYS A 162 22.55 -30.01 11.60
C CYS A 162 22.70 -30.81 10.29
N GLU A 163 23.85 -30.70 9.64
CA GLU A 163 24.18 -31.54 8.50
C GLU A 163 24.35 -33.01 8.96
N LEU A 164 23.74 -33.96 8.24
CA LEU A 164 23.80 -35.39 8.59
C LEU A 164 25.23 -35.93 8.65
N ARG A 165 26.16 -35.40 7.85
CA ARG A 165 27.59 -35.78 7.92
C ARG A 165 28.24 -35.42 9.27
N LYS A 166 27.79 -34.35 9.95
CA LYS A 166 28.28 -33.92 11.26
C LYS A 166 27.74 -34.80 12.40
N LEU A 167 26.67 -35.54 12.16
CA LEU A 167 26.09 -36.47 13.11
C LEU A 167 27.00 -37.69 13.32
N LEU A 168 27.53 -38.23 12.23
CA LEU A 168 28.33 -39.45 12.21
C LEU A 168 29.84 -39.17 12.20
N GLY A 169 30.24 -37.98 11.73
CA GLY A 169 31.64 -37.57 11.63
C GLY A 169 32.16 -36.90 12.89
N ARG A 170 33.48 -36.96 13.12
CA ARG A 170 34.12 -36.16 14.18
C ARG A 170 33.90 -34.67 13.96
N LEU A 171 33.62 -33.95 15.04
CA LEU A 171 33.48 -32.49 15.07
C LEU A 171 34.83 -31.83 15.46
N GLY A 172 35.76 -31.78 14.51
CA GLY A 172 37.12 -31.36 14.78
C GLY A 172 37.81 -32.37 15.74
N ASP A 173 38.28 -31.91 16.89
CA ASP A 173 38.90 -32.74 17.90
C ASP A 173 37.92 -33.52 18.80
N LYS A 174 36.59 -33.24 18.64
CA LYS A 174 35.54 -33.87 19.45
C LYS A 174 34.93 -35.09 18.77
N PRO A 175 34.34 -36.01 19.56
CA PRO A 175 33.61 -37.13 19.02
C PRO A 175 32.41 -36.70 18.21
N SER A 176 31.81 -37.63 17.46
CA SER A 176 30.56 -37.41 16.71
C SER A 176 29.40 -37.06 17.65
N LEU A 177 28.31 -36.51 17.11
CA LEU A 177 27.10 -36.22 17.89
C LEU A 177 26.33 -37.48 18.29
N LEU A 178 26.56 -38.62 17.59
CA LEU A 178 26.02 -39.91 17.97
C LEU A 178 27.07 -40.69 18.73
N GLY A 179 26.72 -41.13 19.95
CA GLY A 179 27.49 -42.05 20.77
C GLY A 179 26.82 -43.44 20.81
N ASN A 180 27.44 -44.48 20.29
CA ASN A 180 26.88 -45.84 20.29
C ASN A 180 25.50 -45.97 19.66
N ASP A 181 25.22 -45.25 18.56
CA ASP A 181 23.90 -45.13 17.89
C ASP A 181 22.81 -44.46 18.76
N GLU A 182 23.24 -43.60 19.70
CA GLU A 182 22.37 -42.86 20.62
C GLU A 182 22.70 -41.38 20.63
N ALA A 183 21.69 -40.56 20.86
CA ALA A 183 21.81 -39.10 21.10
C ALA A 183 20.72 -38.61 22.03
N ASN A 184 20.96 -37.48 22.66
CA ASN A 184 19.96 -36.78 23.45
C ASN A 184 19.57 -35.44 22.79
N ILE A 185 18.28 -35.10 22.90
CA ILE A 185 17.78 -33.76 22.53
C ILE A 185 17.23 -33.13 23.80
N THR A 186 17.81 -32.00 24.20
CA THR A 186 17.27 -31.18 25.29
C THR A 186 16.59 -29.95 24.72
N ALA A 187 15.33 -29.73 25.13
CA ALA A 187 14.58 -28.51 24.86
C ALA A 187 14.58 -27.63 26.12
N TYR A 188 15.19 -26.47 26.04
CA TYR A 188 15.07 -25.41 27.04
C TYR A 188 13.96 -24.46 26.58
N VAL A 189 12.96 -24.24 27.42
CA VAL A 189 11.74 -23.50 27.08
C VAL A 189 11.47 -22.44 28.14
N ARG A 190 11.26 -21.19 27.73
CA ARG A 190 10.83 -20.08 28.57
C ARG A 190 9.59 -19.45 27.96
N VAL A 191 8.48 -19.52 28.66
CA VAL A 191 7.22 -18.89 28.26
C VAL A 191 7.19 -17.46 28.76
N ILE A 192 6.93 -16.53 27.87
CA ILE A 192 6.90 -15.09 28.14
C ILE A 192 5.44 -14.64 28.25
N ARG A 193 5.15 -13.81 29.23
CA ARG A 193 3.85 -13.15 29.36
C ARG A 193 3.70 -12.09 28.26
N ASP A 194 2.69 -12.27 27.42
CA ASP A 194 2.35 -11.30 26.40
C ASP A 194 1.17 -10.45 26.86
N TYR A 195 1.46 -9.31 27.42
CA TYR A 195 0.45 -8.32 27.81
C TYR A 195 -0.01 -7.45 26.63
N THR A 196 0.71 -7.47 25.52
CA THR A 196 0.38 -6.68 24.34
C THR A 196 -0.59 -7.39 23.40
N GLY A 197 -0.71 -8.72 23.55
CA GLY A 197 -1.46 -9.58 22.63
C GLY A 197 -0.79 -9.77 21.26
N VAL A 198 0.39 -9.14 21.03
CA VAL A 198 1.05 -9.06 19.71
C VAL A 198 2.56 -9.31 19.77
N LEU A 199 3.11 -9.69 20.91
CA LEU A 199 4.53 -10.01 21.05
C LEU A 199 4.91 -11.13 20.05
N TRP A 200 5.94 -10.86 19.23
CA TRP A 200 6.42 -11.73 18.13
C TRP A 200 5.35 -12.13 17.10
N HIS A 201 4.28 -11.35 17.01
CA HIS A 201 3.29 -11.55 15.96
C HIS A 201 3.91 -11.21 14.61
N THR A 202 3.78 -12.10 13.64
CA THR A 202 4.20 -11.81 12.25
C THR A 202 3.17 -10.86 11.62
N PHE A 203 3.46 -9.58 11.65
CA PHE A 203 2.54 -8.50 11.30
C PHE A 203 2.07 -8.47 9.84
N HIS A 204 2.64 -9.28 8.96
CA HIS A 204 2.44 -9.04 7.54
C HIS A 204 1.07 -9.41 6.98
N ASN A 205 0.21 -10.20 7.63
CA ASN A 205 -1.10 -10.52 7.03
C ASN A 205 -2.24 -10.90 8.00
N SER A 206 -2.10 -10.81 9.33
CA SER A 206 -3.15 -11.35 10.22
C SER A 206 -3.50 -10.53 11.45
N TYR A 207 -2.77 -9.43 11.75
CA TYR A 207 -3.12 -8.60 12.89
C TYR A 207 -4.16 -7.54 12.50
N ASP A 208 -5.33 -7.66 13.08
CA ASP A 208 -6.44 -6.72 12.93
C ASP A 208 -6.56 -5.86 14.18
N SER A 209 -6.14 -4.59 14.09
CA SER A 209 -6.20 -3.62 15.17
C SER A 209 -7.62 -3.44 15.71
N LYS A 210 -8.62 -3.33 14.81
CA LYS A 210 -10.02 -3.14 15.19
C LYS A 210 -10.57 -4.32 16.01
N LYS A 211 -10.31 -5.55 15.52
CA LYS A 211 -10.75 -6.77 16.19
C LYS A 211 -10.06 -6.96 17.54
N ALA A 212 -8.76 -6.63 17.65
CA ALA A 212 -7.98 -6.83 18.87
C ALA A 212 -8.21 -5.75 19.93
N THR A 213 -8.47 -4.51 19.52
CA THR A 213 -8.50 -3.36 20.43
C THR A 213 -9.80 -2.56 20.40
N GLY A 214 -10.60 -2.68 19.36
CA GLY A 214 -11.76 -1.84 19.08
C GLY A 214 -11.42 -0.54 18.33
N PHE A 215 -10.13 -0.26 18.07
CA PHE A 215 -9.66 0.97 17.47
C PHE A 215 -8.92 0.71 16.16
N VAL A 216 -8.85 1.74 15.30
CA VAL A 216 -8.09 1.71 14.06
C VAL A 216 -7.00 2.77 14.07
N GLY A 217 -5.92 2.51 13.32
CA GLY A 217 -4.80 3.44 13.16
C GLY A 217 -4.98 4.37 11.96
N LEU A 218 -3.94 5.14 11.69
CA LEU A 218 -3.83 6.07 10.56
C LEU A 218 -2.75 5.61 9.60
N LYS A 219 -3.03 5.67 8.29
CA LYS A 219 -2.05 5.33 7.25
C LYS A 219 -0.90 6.32 7.27
N ASN A 220 0.34 5.80 7.21
CA ASN A 220 1.51 6.62 6.99
C ASN A 220 1.67 6.87 5.48
N LEU A 221 1.64 8.14 5.06
CA LEU A 221 1.71 8.55 3.65
C LEU A 221 3.16 8.74 3.16
N GLY A 222 4.15 8.28 3.93
CA GLY A 222 5.57 8.37 3.62
C GLY A 222 6.39 8.72 4.87
N SER A 223 6.25 9.93 5.41
CA SER A 223 6.89 10.38 6.65
C SER A 223 5.90 11.12 7.56
N THR A 224 4.62 10.75 7.54
CA THR A 224 3.54 11.47 8.25
C THR A 224 3.24 10.93 9.65
N GLY A 225 4.09 10.06 10.22
CA GLY A 225 3.90 9.52 11.56
C GLY A 225 3.75 10.60 12.65
N TYR A 226 4.46 11.72 12.53
CA TYR A 226 4.33 12.87 13.43
C TYR A 226 2.92 13.51 13.39
N LEU A 227 2.29 13.57 12.22
CA LEU A 227 0.91 14.04 12.07
C LEU A 227 -0.08 13.02 12.63
N ASN A 228 0.15 11.74 12.37
CA ASN A 228 -0.72 10.66 12.82
C ASN A 228 -0.86 10.65 14.37
N VAL A 229 0.23 10.83 15.10
CA VAL A 229 0.17 10.84 16.58
C VAL A 229 -0.63 12.02 17.11
N ILE A 230 -0.51 13.21 16.51
CA ILE A 230 -1.26 14.39 16.91
C ILE A 230 -2.76 14.21 16.62
N LEU A 231 -3.09 13.71 15.44
CA LEU A 231 -4.48 13.46 15.06
C LEU A 231 -5.14 12.43 15.98
N GLN A 232 -4.41 11.40 16.42
CA GLN A 232 -4.91 10.45 17.41
C GLN A 232 -5.10 11.12 18.79
N CYS A 233 -4.19 12.01 19.21
CA CYS A 233 -4.35 12.78 20.44
C CYS A 233 -5.62 13.63 20.42
N PHE A 234 -5.87 14.34 19.33
CA PHE A 234 -7.08 15.13 19.15
C PHE A 234 -8.34 14.27 19.07
N TYR A 235 -8.28 13.16 18.36
CA TYR A 235 -9.39 12.22 18.23
C TYR A 235 -9.82 11.65 19.59
N PHE A 236 -8.89 11.27 20.45
CA PHE A 236 -9.15 10.72 21.79
C PHE A 236 -9.33 11.78 22.87
N THR A 237 -9.18 13.06 22.54
CA THR A 237 -9.76 14.15 23.35
C THR A 237 -11.24 14.29 22.97
N ASN A 238 -12.08 13.41 23.52
CA ASN A 238 -13.46 13.21 23.06
C ASN A 238 -14.30 14.50 23.04
N LYS A 239 -14.13 15.39 24.03
CA LYS A 239 -14.77 16.70 24.04
C LYS A 239 -14.37 17.56 22.84
N PHE A 240 -13.09 17.52 22.44
CA PHE A 240 -12.61 18.20 21.23
C PHE A 240 -13.24 17.59 19.97
N ARG A 241 -13.25 16.24 19.86
CA ARG A 241 -13.89 15.54 18.74
C ARG A 241 -15.36 15.90 18.60
N LYS A 242 -16.11 15.89 19.72
CA LYS A 242 -17.53 16.27 19.74
C LYS A 242 -17.73 17.72 19.31
N ALA A 243 -16.92 18.65 19.84
CA ALA A 243 -16.95 20.05 19.43
C ALA A 243 -16.60 20.22 17.93
N THR A 244 -15.64 19.43 17.41
CA THR A 244 -15.32 19.45 15.99
C THR A 244 -16.52 19.07 15.12
N TYR A 245 -17.30 18.05 15.51
CA TYR A 245 -18.52 17.67 14.79
C TYR A 245 -19.63 18.74 14.84
N GLN A 246 -19.67 19.56 15.87
CA GLN A 246 -20.67 20.61 16.03
C GLN A 246 -20.38 21.89 15.21
N LEU A 247 -19.17 22.04 14.70
CA LEU A 247 -18.82 23.17 13.85
C LEU A 247 -19.51 23.08 12.49
N GLN A 248 -20.18 24.17 12.10
CA GLN A 248 -20.86 24.27 10.81
C GLN A 248 -19.86 24.65 9.70
N HIS A 249 -20.12 24.18 8.50
CA HIS A 249 -19.42 24.58 7.31
C HIS A 249 -20.14 25.78 6.67
N ASP A 250 -19.37 26.76 6.20
CA ASP A 250 -19.88 27.75 5.29
C ASP A 250 -20.03 27.09 3.90
N ASP A 251 -21.28 26.87 3.47
CA ASP A 251 -21.64 26.24 2.19
C ASP A 251 -21.09 26.99 0.93
N LYS A 252 -20.45 28.15 1.12
CA LYS A 252 -19.93 29.00 0.05
C LYS A 252 -18.46 28.81 -0.28
N SER A 253 -17.69 28.09 0.53
CA SER A 253 -16.32 27.74 0.21
C SER A 253 -16.28 26.34 -0.41
N ASP A 254 -15.56 26.16 -1.52
CA ASP A 254 -15.27 24.87 -2.13
C ASP A 254 -15.09 23.79 -1.05
N GLY A 255 -15.87 22.71 -1.09
CA GLY A 255 -16.02 21.69 -0.03
C GLY A 255 -14.77 20.96 0.43
N ASN A 256 -13.62 21.59 0.36
CA ASN A 256 -12.29 21.10 0.71
C ASN A 256 -11.67 21.90 1.87
N THR A 257 -12.49 22.27 2.85
CA THR A 257 -11.98 22.97 4.04
C THR A 257 -11.28 21.99 4.98
N PHE A 258 -10.26 22.48 5.70
CA PHE A 258 -9.55 21.73 6.73
C PHE A 258 -10.51 21.10 7.76
N LEU A 259 -11.53 21.84 8.18
CA LEU A 259 -12.53 21.38 9.13
C LEU A 259 -13.35 20.20 8.59
N TRP A 260 -13.78 20.25 7.34
CA TRP A 260 -14.50 19.16 6.67
C TRP A 260 -13.64 17.88 6.61
N ALA A 261 -12.40 18.03 6.16
CA ALA A 261 -11.47 16.90 6.08
C ALA A 261 -11.19 16.29 7.47
N LEU A 262 -11.10 17.11 8.53
CA LEU A 262 -10.88 16.64 9.90
C LEU A 262 -12.12 15.90 10.44
N GLN A 263 -13.33 16.43 10.23
CA GLN A 263 -14.58 15.76 10.63
C GLN A 263 -14.74 14.41 9.94
N ARG A 264 -14.44 14.34 8.64
CA ARG A 264 -14.48 13.10 7.86
C ARG A 264 -13.46 12.09 8.37
N LEU A 265 -12.23 12.53 8.64
CA LEU A 265 -11.20 11.67 9.19
C LEU A 265 -11.60 11.09 10.55
N PHE A 266 -12.19 11.91 11.43
CA PHE A 266 -12.68 11.45 12.73
C PHE A 266 -13.83 10.46 12.60
N TYR A 267 -14.71 10.65 11.61
CA TYR A 267 -15.78 9.70 11.33
C TYR A 267 -15.24 8.37 10.80
N HIS A 268 -14.23 8.40 9.93
CA HIS A 268 -13.52 7.20 9.50
C HIS A 268 -12.90 6.41 10.66
N LEU A 269 -12.21 7.11 11.58
CA LEU A 269 -11.63 6.48 12.77
C LEU A 269 -12.70 5.86 13.69
N GLN A 270 -13.89 6.43 13.70
CA GLN A 270 -15.01 5.96 14.51
C GLN A 270 -15.72 4.74 13.92
N THR A 271 -15.89 4.68 12.60
CA THR A 271 -16.80 3.73 11.93
C THR A 271 -16.11 2.64 11.13
N ASN A 272 -14.91 2.88 10.60
CA ASN A 272 -14.24 1.91 9.74
C ASN A 272 -13.57 0.78 10.51
N ASP A 273 -13.44 -0.36 9.84
CA ASP A 273 -12.66 -1.51 10.32
C ASP A 273 -11.19 -1.47 9.87
N GLN A 274 -10.88 -0.67 8.87
CA GLN A 274 -9.54 -0.49 8.31
C GLN A 274 -8.94 0.85 8.74
N SER A 275 -7.58 0.93 8.74
CA SER A 275 -6.85 2.17 9.01
C SER A 275 -7.31 3.32 8.11
N ALA A 276 -7.55 4.50 8.71
CA ALA A 276 -8.01 5.69 8.00
C ALA A 276 -6.82 6.41 7.32
N SER A 277 -7.09 7.05 6.18
CA SER A 277 -6.07 7.83 5.46
C SER A 277 -6.20 9.32 5.77
N PRO A 278 -5.14 9.99 6.24
CA PRO A 278 -5.15 11.44 6.47
C PRO A 278 -4.94 12.26 5.17
N LEU A 279 -4.97 11.63 3.98
CA LEU A 279 -4.64 12.26 2.71
C LEU A 279 -5.53 13.48 2.38
N GLU A 280 -6.82 13.40 2.65
CA GLU A 280 -7.76 14.50 2.42
C GLU A 280 -7.39 15.71 3.30
N LEU A 281 -7.06 15.46 4.57
CA LEU A 281 -6.63 16.48 5.50
C LEU A 281 -5.30 17.13 5.09
N THR A 282 -4.32 16.34 4.63
CA THR A 282 -3.04 16.88 4.16
C THR A 282 -3.21 17.77 2.92
N ARG A 283 -4.13 17.43 2.02
CA ARG A 283 -4.49 18.26 0.87
C ARG A 283 -5.15 19.57 1.31
N ALA A 284 -6.05 19.50 2.29
CA ALA A 284 -6.70 20.69 2.86
C ALA A 284 -5.73 21.62 3.61
N LEU A 285 -4.58 21.08 4.08
CA LEU A 285 -3.46 21.85 4.60
C LEU A 285 -2.58 22.49 3.50
N GLY A 286 -2.86 22.20 2.24
CA GLY A 286 -2.07 22.68 1.10
C GLY A 286 -0.78 21.89 0.85
N TRP A 287 -0.67 20.67 1.39
CA TRP A 287 0.54 19.87 1.24
C TRP A 287 0.58 19.15 -0.12
N GLY A 288 1.65 19.41 -0.85
CA GLY A 288 1.99 18.65 -2.05
C GLY A 288 2.75 17.35 -1.73
N PRO A 289 3.01 16.51 -2.75
CA PRO A 289 3.67 15.22 -2.57
C PRO A 289 5.02 15.29 -1.82
N LYS A 290 5.80 16.36 -2.00
CA LYS A 290 7.10 16.54 -1.31
C LYS A 290 6.95 16.64 0.21
N HIS A 291 5.90 17.29 0.70
CA HIS A 291 5.66 17.48 2.13
C HIS A 291 5.36 16.14 2.84
N LEU A 292 4.76 15.17 2.15
CA LEU A 292 4.43 13.85 2.70
C LEU A 292 5.67 13.01 3.02
N PHE A 293 6.80 13.32 2.39
CA PHE A 293 8.09 12.63 2.61
C PHE A 293 9.06 13.42 3.48
N MET A 294 8.67 14.59 3.98
CA MET A 294 9.46 15.40 4.90
C MET A 294 8.92 15.22 6.33
N GLN A 295 9.75 14.65 7.20
CA GLN A 295 9.40 14.56 8.61
C GLN A 295 9.49 15.96 9.23
N GLN A 296 8.44 16.34 9.97
CA GLN A 296 8.37 17.58 10.72
C GLN A 296 8.33 17.29 12.23
N ASP A 297 8.52 18.33 13.03
CA ASP A 297 8.43 18.24 14.46
C ASP A 297 6.96 18.17 14.94
N VAL A 298 6.68 17.23 15.86
CA VAL A 298 5.34 17.04 16.45
C VAL A 298 4.85 18.30 17.15
N HIS A 299 5.73 18.98 17.89
CA HIS A 299 5.37 20.17 18.66
C HIS A 299 5.01 21.35 17.75
N GLU A 300 5.84 21.61 16.71
CA GLU A 300 5.52 22.65 15.72
C GLU A 300 4.22 22.35 14.99
N MET A 301 4.00 21.09 14.63
CA MET A 301 2.77 20.67 13.96
C MET A 301 1.55 20.81 14.87
N THR A 302 1.68 20.49 16.16
CA THR A 302 0.60 20.67 17.13
C THR A 302 0.18 22.14 17.19
N ARG A 303 1.15 23.07 17.26
CA ARG A 303 0.86 24.50 17.26
C ARG A 303 0.19 24.97 16.00
N LEU A 304 0.70 24.54 14.83
CA LEU A 304 0.11 24.88 13.54
C LEU A 304 -1.36 24.43 13.43
N LEU A 305 -1.69 23.26 13.96
CA LEU A 305 -3.08 22.79 13.99
C LEU A 305 -3.92 23.55 15.01
N MET A 306 -3.37 23.84 16.20
CA MET A 306 -4.08 24.61 17.24
C MET A 306 -4.40 26.04 16.76
N ASP A 307 -3.52 26.68 16.00
CA ASP A 307 -3.74 28.02 15.47
C ASP A 307 -4.95 28.10 14.53
N ARG A 308 -5.35 26.98 13.91
CA ARG A 308 -6.59 26.90 13.12
C ARG A 308 -7.86 27.01 13.96
N PHE A 309 -7.75 26.81 15.27
CA PHE A 309 -8.89 26.79 16.19
C PHE A 309 -8.88 27.97 17.17
N VAL A 310 -7.95 28.93 17.04
CA VAL A 310 -7.76 30.06 17.99
C VAL A 310 -9.04 30.85 18.24
N GLU A 311 -9.83 31.08 17.21
CA GLU A 311 -11.05 31.88 17.27
C GLU A 311 -12.22 31.14 17.92
N ASN A 312 -12.13 29.82 18.05
CA ASN A 312 -13.20 29.03 18.63
C ASN A 312 -13.10 28.93 20.15
N THR A 313 -14.07 29.49 20.86
CA THR A 313 -14.11 29.58 22.33
C THR A 313 -14.17 28.21 23.00
N THR A 314 -14.81 27.21 22.38
CA THR A 314 -14.94 25.85 22.91
C THR A 314 -13.56 25.16 22.96
N PHE A 315 -12.78 25.24 21.89
CA PHE A 315 -11.43 24.66 21.87
C PHE A 315 -10.48 25.42 22.81
N SER A 316 -10.61 26.74 22.87
CA SER A 316 -9.87 27.55 23.84
C SER A 316 -10.11 27.12 25.26
N GLY A 317 -11.35 26.77 25.64
CA GLY A 317 -11.70 26.27 26.97
C GLY A 317 -11.06 24.93 27.32
N ILE A 318 -10.74 24.10 26.33
CA ILE A 318 -10.12 22.77 26.53
C ILE A 318 -8.60 22.86 26.71
N PHE A 319 -7.91 23.64 25.88
CA PHE A 319 -6.44 23.56 25.74
C PHE A 319 -5.69 24.82 26.14
N ARG A 320 -6.37 25.97 26.33
CA ARG A 320 -5.69 27.25 26.51
C ARG A 320 -5.51 27.58 28.01
N GLY A 321 -4.27 27.77 28.40
CA GLY A 321 -3.89 28.32 29.69
C GLY A 321 -3.38 29.75 29.58
N LYS A 322 -3.04 30.36 30.74
CA LYS A 322 -2.49 31.71 30.88
C LYS A 322 -1.23 31.71 31.73
N THR A 323 -0.20 32.38 31.25
CA THR A 323 1.02 32.68 31.98
C THR A 323 1.16 34.19 32.14
N LYS A 324 1.79 34.60 33.22
CA LYS A 324 2.18 35.97 33.51
C LYS A 324 3.71 36.03 33.58
N SER A 325 4.32 36.60 32.58
CA SER A 325 5.75 36.92 32.61
C SER A 325 5.96 38.26 33.27
N TYR A 326 6.91 38.36 34.17
CA TYR A 326 7.24 39.62 34.84
C TYR A 326 8.73 39.90 34.84
N VAL A 327 9.05 41.19 34.81
CA VAL A 327 10.40 41.72 35.00
C VAL A 327 10.27 42.84 36.05
N SER A 328 11.03 42.73 37.13
CA SER A 328 11.11 43.76 38.17
C SER A 328 12.52 44.38 38.16
N LEU A 329 12.55 45.69 38.03
CA LEU A 329 13.78 46.50 38.02
C LEU A 329 13.70 47.50 39.14
N ASP A 330 14.58 47.39 40.15
CA ASP A 330 14.64 48.30 41.29
C ASP A 330 13.26 48.52 42.00
N GLY A 331 12.46 47.46 42.07
CA GLY A 331 11.14 47.50 42.72
C GLY A 331 9.98 47.92 41.80
N VAL A 332 10.25 48.32 40.55
CA VAL A 332 9.23 48.55 39.51
C VAL A 332 8.97 47.28 38.69
N GLN A 333 7.79 46.72 38.88
CA GLN A 333 7.40 45.48 38.18
C GLN A 333 6.60 45.78 36.90
N GLN A 334 7.08 45.30 35.78
CA GLN A 334 6.32 45.19 34.53
C GLN A 334 5.90 43.73 34.33
N SER A 335 4.63 43.50 33.93
CA SER A 335 4.14 42.17 33.71
C SER A 335 3.31 42.10 32.44
N LYS A 336 3.36 40.94 31.75
CA LYS A 336 2.60 40.63 30.53
C LYS A 336 1.90 39.30 30.69
N ILE A 337 0.59 39.27 30.46
CA ILE A 337 -0.22 38.04 30.44
C ILE A 337 -0.26 37.51 28.99
N GLU A 338 0.08 36.25 28.83
CA GLU A 338 0.09 35.56 27.53
C GLU A 338 -0.71 34.27 27.60
N ASN A 339 -1.41 33.94 26.53
CA ASN A 339 -2.08 32.65 26.41
C ASN A 339 -1.07 31.60 25.86
N PHE A 340 -1.24 30.37 26.31
CA PHE A 340 -0.45 29.24 25.76
C PHE A 340 -1.35 28.03 25.45
N TRP A 341 -0.90 27.18 24.55
CA TRP A 341 -1.52 25.90 24.22
C TRP A 341 -0.74 24.70 24.77
N ASP A 342 0.53 24.90 25.01
CA ASP A 342 1.46 23.93 25.57
C ASP A 342 2.52 24.63 26.42
N ILE A 343 3.14 23.87 27.32
CA ILE A 343 4.30 24.33 28.10
C ILE A 343 5.51 23.51 27.67
N SER A 344 6.54 24.18 27.16
CA SER A 344 7.83 23.56 26.81
C SER A 344 8.76 23.57 28.02
N ILE A 345 9.00 22.40 28.61
CA ILE A 345 9.81 22.20 29.83
C ILE A 345 11.17 21.61 29.52
N ASN A 346 12.16 21.94 30.33
CA ASN A 346 13.54 21.49 30.18
C ASN A 346 13.71 20.06 30.74
N VAL A 347 14.47 19.19 30.05
CA VAL A 347 14.77 17.83 30.50
C VAL A 347 16.27 17.58 30.67
N GLN A 348 17.11 18.45 30.11
CA GLN A 348 18.55 18.29 30.17
C GLN A 348 19.05 18.51 31.60
N ASN A 349 19.73 17.51 32.16
CA ASN A 349 20.20 17.47 33.54
C ASN A 349 19.08 17.58 34.63
N ILE A 350 17.83 17.29 34.26
CA ILE A 350 16.68 17.31 35.18
C ILE A 350 16.04 15.91 35.18
N GLN A 351 15.80 15.37 36.37
CA GLN A 351 15.41 13.99 36.51
C GLN A 351 13.89 13.75 36.63
N SER A 352 13.09 14.80 36.90
CA SER A 352 11.65 14.62 37.09
C SER A 352 10.82 15.81 36.58
N LEU A 353 9.53 15.53 36.33
CA LEU A 353 8.54 16.53 35.94
C LEU A 353 8.43 17.66 36.96
N GLU A 354 8.37 17.32 38.27
CA GLU A 354 8.23 18.28 39.35
C GLU A 354 9.43 19.23 39.43
N ALA A 355 10.64 18.66 39.24
CA ALA A 355 11.87 19.47 39.21
C ALA A 355 11.88 20.44 38.03
N SER A 356 11.43 19.97 36.85
CA SER A 356 11.37 20.79 35.65
C SER A 356 10.32 21.90 35.71
N LEU A 357 9.14 21.62 36.28
CA LEU A 357 8.13 22.65 36.54
C LEU A 357 8.57 23.68 37.57
N THR A 358 9.28 23.23 38.60
CA THR A 358 9.87 24.14 39.62
C THR A 358 10.91 25.06 38.98
N GLU A 359 11.76 24.53 38.08
CA GLU A 359 12.71 25.36 37.31
C GLU A 359 11.99 26.31 36.37
N TYR A 360 10.90 25.87 35.70
CA TYR A 360 10.13 26.69 34.78
C TYR A 360 9.56 27.97 35.40
N ILE A 361 9.09 27.88 36.65
CA ILE A 361 8.54 29.03 37.41
C ILE A 361 9.60 29.74 38.25
N ARG A 362 10.85 29.26 38.25
CA ARG A 362 11.92 29.80 39.07
C ARG A 362 12.20 31.26 38.72
N GLU A 363 12.32 32.08 39.74
CA GLU A 363 12.73 33.45 39.61
C GLU A 363 14.22 33.56 39.25
N ASN A 364 14.51 34.27 38.15
CA ASN A 364 15.85 34.56 37.71
C ASN A 364 16.27 35.92 38.21
N VAL A 365 17.34 35.97 38.97
CA VAL A 365 17.93 37.22 39.50
C VAL A 365 19.22 37.48 38.77
N SER A 366 19.31 38.64 38.10
CA SER A 366 20.54 39.12 37.49
C SER A 366 20.97 40.43 38.13
N GLU A 367 22.26 40.54 38.43
CA GLU A 367 22.88 41.75 39.04
C GLU A 367 23.86 42.36 38.01
N GLU A 368 23.58 43.59 37.58
CA GLU A 368 24.45 44.33 36.72
C GLU A 368 25.16 45.43 37.52
N HIS A 369 26.48 45.44 37.43
CA HIS A 369 27.31 46.54 38.01
C HIS A 369 27.30 47.71 37.05
N ARG A 370 26.62 48.81 37.42
CA ARG A 370 26.62 50.07 36.68
C ARG A 370 27.35 51.14 37.48
N ALA A 371 27.71 52.25 36.85
CA ALA A 371 28.46 53.34 37.44
C ALA A 371 27.78 53.93 38.69
N ASN A 372 26.46 53.76 38.87
CA ASN A 372 25.64 54.27 39.98
C ASN A 372 25.28 53.22 41.03
N GLY A 373 25.86 52.00 41.04
CA GLY A 373 25.58 50.95 41.97
C GLY A 373 25.17 49.63 41.30
N ILE A 374 24.80 48.63 42.13
CA ILE A 374 24.35 47.31 41.65
C ILE A 374 22.84 47.42 41.31
N GLN A 375 22.51 47.22 40.04
CA GLN A 375 21.13 47.15 39.58
C GLN A 375 20.67 45.72 39.59
N LYS A 376 19.60 45.42 40.38
CA LYS A 376 19.02 44.07 40.51
C LYS A 376 17.80 43.96 39.63
N THR A 377 17.89 43.05 38.65
CA THR A 377 16.77 42.71 37.79
C THR A 377 16.26 41.32 38.17
N THR A 378 14.97 41.20 38.47
CA THR A 378 14.32 39.96 38.78
C THR A 378 13.33 39.65 37.67
N SER A 379 13.36 38.48 37.12
CA SER A 379 12.38 38.04 36.09
C SER A 379 11.86 36.63 36.38
N GLY A 380 10.63 36.39 36.02
CA GLY A 380 10.03 35.05 36.21
C GLY A 380 8.74 34.86 35.43
N VAL A 381 8.23 33.65 35.51
CA VAL A 381 6.96 33.22 34.90
C VAL A 381 6.06 32.67 35.99
N ILE A 382 4.82 33.11 36.02
CA ILE A 382 3.78 32.62 36.91
C ILE A 382 2.71 31.95 36.07
N LEU A 383 2.30 30.75 36.46
CA LEU A 383 1.14 30.07 35.86
C LEU A 383 -0.15 30.62 36.50
N GLU A 384 -0.91 31.42 35.75
CA GLU A 384 -2.16 31.99 36.25
C GLU A 384 -3.31 30.99 36.16
N THR A 385 -3.45 30.32 35.01
CA THR A 385 -4.46 29.26 34.83
C THR A 385 -3.90 28.16 33.94
N LEU A 386 -4.21 26.93 34.29
CA LEU A 386 -3.92 25.76 33.42
C LEU A 386 -5.19 25.28 32.73
N PRO A 387 -5.08 24.70 31.50
CA PRO A 387 -6.22 24.18 30.77
C PRO A 387 -6.73 22.85 31.34
N ASP A 388 -7.93 22.41 30.92
CA ASP A 388 -8.44 21.08 31.25
C ASP A 388 -7.58 19.95 30.66
N VAL A 389 -7.04 20.17 29.49
CA VAL A 389 -6.06 19.27 28.81
C VAL A 389 -4.73 20.01 28.69
N LEU A 390 -3.75 19.57 29.44
CA LEU A 390 -2.42 20.17 29.51
C LEU A 390 -1.43 19.38 28.64
N HIS A 391 -0.87 20.05 27.65
CA HIS A 391 0.21 19.52 26.82
C HIS A 391 1.56 20.00 27.37
N LEU A 392 2.43 19.05 27.71
CA LEU A 392 3.80 19.33 28.17
C LEU A 392 4.78 18.83 27.08
N HIS A 393 5.42 19.76 26.39
CA HIS A 393 6.47 19.44 25.44
C HIS A 393 7.80 19.30 26.20
N LEU A 394 8.46 18.16 26.03
CA LEU A 394 9.76 17.88 26.63
C LEU A 394 10.87 18.33 25.65
N LYS A 395 11.71 19.29 26.05
CA LYS A 395 12.78 19.82 25.20
C LYS A 395 13.89 18.77 24.99
N ARG A 396 13.61 17.80 24.11
CA ARG A 396 14.53 16.70 23.77
C ARG A 396 15.58 17.08 22.69
N TYR A 397 15.58 18.33 22.23
CA TYR A 397 16.60 18.84 21.30
C TYR A 397 17.29 20.04 21.92
N ALA A 398 18.63 20.02 21.87
CA ALA A 398 19.49 21.11 22.34
C ALA A 398 20.58 21.36 21.31
N TYR A 399 21.04 22.62 21.23
CA TYR A 399 22.17 22.98 20.41
C TYR A 399 23.47 22.76 21.18
N ASP A 400 24.31 21.84 20.70
CA ASP A 400 25.63 21.59 21.26
C ASP A 400 26.62 22.65 20.69
N MET A 401 27.01 23.59 21.53
CA MET A 401 27.91 24.68 21.12
C MET A 401 29.31 24.18 20.71
N PRO A 402 29.96 23.25 21.42
CA PRO A 402 31.21 22.62 21.02
C PRO A 402 31.16 21.96 19.64
N GLN A 403 30.14 21.17 19.38
CA GLN A 403 29.96 20.42 18.13
C GLN A 403 29.28 21.25 17.02
N ARG A 404 28.74 22.41 17.36
CA ARG A 404 27.97 23.30 16.48
C ARG A 404 26.82 22.58 15.73
N GLN A 405 26.14 21.67 16.41
CA GLN A 405 25.03 20.91 15.83
C GLN A 405 23.89 20.73 16.82
N LEU A 406 22.71 20.47 16.29
CA LEU A 406 21.56 20.08 17.10
C LEU A 406 21.74 18.62 17.52
N VAL A 407 21.58 18.34 18.83
CA VAL A 407 21.69 17.01 19.41
C VAL A 407 20.39 16.62 20.11
N LYS A 408 20.13 15.31 20.16
CA LYS A 408 19.00 14.79 20.93
C LYS A 408 19.41 14.55 22.38
N VAL A 409 18.63 15.12 23.30
CA VAL A 409 18.78 14.94 24.75
C VAL A 409 18.03 13.66 25.17
N ASN A 410 18.78 12.61 25.45
CA ASN A 410 18.22 11.32 25.87
C ASN A 410 18.26 11.12 27.38
N ASP A 411 18.53 12.15 28.17
CA ASP A 411 18.61 12.10 29.62
C ASP A 411 17.38 11.43 30.22
N PHE A 412 17.60 10.72 31.32
CA PHE A 412 16.51 10.14 32.12
C PHE A 412 15.62 11.26 32.65
N PHE A 413 14.31 11.13 32.44
CA PHE A 413 13.31 12.08 32.88
C PHE A 413 12.04 11.36 33.32
N ALA A 414 11.82 11.26 34.63
CA ALA A 414 10.65 10.61 35.20
C ALA A 414 9.44 11.54 35.18
N TYR A 415 8.28 10.96 34.91
CA TYR A 415 6.99 11.63 35.02
C TYR A 415 5.95 10.67 35.57
N PRO A 416 5.08 11.14 36.52
CA PRO A 416 4.12 10.29 37.19
C PRO A 416 2.83 10.09 36.35
N GLU A 417 2.03 9.08 36.74
CA GLU A 417 0.67 8.92 36.21
C GLU A 417 -0.26 10.06 36.66
N GLU A 418 -0.09 10.56 37.88
CA GLU A 418 -0.83 11.71 38.42
C GLU A 418 0.13 12.68 39.10
N PHE A 419 -0.08 13.98 38.89
CA PHE A 419 0.66 15.00 39.61
C PHE A 419 -0.26 16.15 40.03
N ASP A 420 0.08 16.81 41.15
CA ASP A 420 -0.61 18.01 41.62
C ASP A 420 0.08 19.27 41.08
N ALA A 421 -0.64 20.04 40.27
CA ALA A 421 -0.16 21.28 39.69
C ALA A 421 -0.34 22.49 40.64
N SER A 422 -1.04 22.35 41.76
CA SER A 422 -1.32 23.43 42.72
C SER A 422 -0.08 24.22 43.18
N PRO A 423 1.11 23.57 43.41
CA PRO A 423 2.30 24.30 43.88
C PRO A 423 2.87 25.27 42.83
N TYR A 424 2.57 25.08 41.53
CA TYR A 424 3.12 25.86 40.43
C TYR A 424 2.23 27.02 39.98
N LEU A 425 0.99 27.12 40.57
CA LEU A 425 0.00 28.13 40.21
C LEU A 425 0.14 29.38 41.08
N SER A 426 -0.30 30.51 40.53
CA SER A 426 -0.43 31.77 41.24
C SER A 426 -1.20 31.61 42.56
N ALA A 427 -0.84 32.42 43.56
CA ALA A 427 -1.58 32.47 44.81
C ALA A 427 -3.04 32.89 44.62
N ASP A 428 -3.32 33.67 43.58
CA ASP A 428 -4.65 34.23 43.29
C ASP A 428 -5.52 33.26 42.45
N THR A 429 -4.97 32.10 42.04
CA THR A 429 -5.71 31.12 41.27
C THR A 429 -6.84 30.49 42.07
N ASP A 430 -8.02 30.36 41.48
CA ASP A 430 -9.17 29.69 42.08
C ASP A 430 -8.83 28.24 42.44
N ARG A 431 -8.96 27.91 43.69
CA ARG A 431 -8.70 26.59 44.29
C ARG A 431 -9.96 25.86 44.72
N SER A 432 -11.12 26.30 44.26
CA SER A 432 -12.41 25.63 44.51
C SER A 432 -12.45 24.21 43.98
N GLU A 433 -11.71 23.94 42.89
CA GLU A 433 -11.53 22.60 42.31
C GLU A 433 -10.06 22.15 42.41
N SER A 434 -9.85 20.83 42.50
CA SER A 434 -8.52 20.21 42.51
C SER A 434 -7.75 20.45 41.22
N TRP A 435 -6.46 20.78 41.33
CA TRP A 435 -5.52 20.93 40.22
C TRP A 435 -4.66 19.67 39.99
N VAL A 436 -5.18 18.51 40.41
CA VAL A 436 -4.54 17.22 40.11
C VAL A 436 -4.81 16.83 38.67
N TYR A 437 -3.75 16.47 37.96
CA TYR A 437 -3.76 16.03 36.56
C TYR A 437 -3.44 14.55 36.48
N ARG A 438 -4.11 13.85 35.55
CA ARG A 438 -3.86 12.45 35.24
C ARG A 438 -3.36 12.29 33.80
N LEU A 439 -2.33 11.49 33.60
CA LEU A 439 -1.73 11.20 32.32
C LEU A 439 -2.69 10.39 31.46
N THR A 440 -3.02 10.91 30.29
CA THR A 440 -3.88 10.27 29.29
C THR A 440 -3.17 10.00 27.98
N GLY A 441 -2.03 10.66 27.72
CA GLY A 441 -1.28 10.45 26.50
C GLY A 441 0.23 10.66 26.67
N VAL A 442 1.02 9.85 25.97
CA VAL A 442 2.49 9.95 25.88
C VAL A 442 2.90 9.82 24.43
N VAL A 443 3.33 10.92 23.83
CA VAL A 443 3.97 10.90 22.50
C VAL A 443 5.41 10.52 22.67
N VAL A 444 5.84 9.49 21.96
CA VAL A 444 7.18 8.93 22.04
C VAL A 444 7.91 9.16 20.71
N HIS A 445 9.18 9.52 20.82
CA HIS A 445 10.09 9.63 19.69
C HIS A 445 11.27 8.66 19.83
N SER A 446 11.54 7.91 18.78
CA SER A 446 12.71 7.03 18.68
C SER A 446 13.57 7.44 17.50
N GLY A 447 14.87 7.52 17.71
CA GLY A 447 15.84 7.92 16.67
C GLY A 447 16.61 9.19 17.01
N GLY A 448 17.26 9.75 16.01
CA GLY A 448 18.08 10.98 16.13
C GLY A 448 17.31 12.26 15.80
N VAL A 449 18.04 13.37 15.64
CA VAL A 449 17.49 14.71 15.38
C VAL A 449 16.78 14.79 14.03
N TYR A 450 17.37 14.21 12.97
CA TYR A 450 16.90 14.39 11.59
C TYR A 450 16.10 13.23 11.06
N ARG A 451 16.07 12.10 11.78
CA ARG A 451 15.34 10.88 11.39
C ARG A 451 14.89 10.17 12.64
N GLY A 452 13.61 9.83 12.66
CA GLY A 452 13.03 9.11 13.77
C GLY A 452 11.64 8.60 13.44
N ARG A 453 11.05 7.93 14.40
CA ARG A 453 9.70 7.42 14.35
C ARG A 453 8.94 7.94 15.55
N TYR A 454 7.70 8.35 15.33
CA TYR A 454 6.78 8.74 16.38
C TYR A 454 5.67 7.70 16.54
N TRP A 455 5.27 7.46 17.77
CA TRP A 455 4.03 6.78 18.12
C TRP A 455 3.46 7.41 19.40
N VAL A 456 2.23 7.06 19.72
CA VAL A 456 1.61 7.60 20.94
C VAL A 456 0.92 6.50 21.73
N PHE A 457 1.07 6.58 23.05
CA PHE A 457 0.25 5.83 23.99
C PHE A 457 -0.90 6.71 24.42
N LEU A 458 -2.14 6.24 24.29
CA LEU A 458 -3.34 6.98 24.66
C LEU A 458 -4.26 6.13 25.51
N ARG A 459 -4.98 6.80 26.41
CA ARG A 459 -6.07 6.25 27.20
C ARG A 459 -7.40 6.74 26.60
N PRO A 460 -8.14 5.91 25.84
CA PRO A 460 -9.32 6.34 25.08
C PRO A 460 -10.50 6.79 25.94
N ALA A 461 -10.64 6.26 27.16
CA ALA A 461 -11.65 6.65 28.14
C ALA A 461 -11.05 6.62 29.55
N ALA A 462 -11.68 7.28 30.49
CA ALA A 462 -11.18 7.44 31.87
C ALA A 462 -10.79 6.12 32.55
N ASN A 463 -11.53 5.05 32.31
CA ASN A 463 -11.35 3.75 32.95
C ASN A 463 -10.67 2.71 32.02
N MET A 464 -10.23 3.11 30.84
CA MET A 464 -9.53 2.20 29.91
C MET A 464 -8.02 2.16 30.18
N PRO A 465 -7.34 1.04 29.85
CA PRO A 465 -5.89 0.98 29.83
C PRO A 465 -5.32 1.84 28.70
N PHE A 466 -3.99 1.95 28.68
CA PHE A 466 -3.30 2.54 27.54
C PHE A 466 -3.34 1.63 26.30
N PHE A 467 -3.38 2.27 25.15
CA PHE A 467 -3.19 1.63 23.83
C PHE A 467 -2.06 2.37 23.11
N LYS A 468 -1.22 1.61 22.43
CA LYS A 468 -0.17 2.16 21.55
C LYS A 468 -0.75 2.35 20.14
N PHE A 469 -0.69 3.56 19.64
CA PHE A 469 -1.03 3.92 18.26
C PHE A 469 0.26 4.19 17.51
N ASP A 470 0.57 3.34 16.56
CA ASP A 470 1.81 3.34 15.79
C ASP A 470 1.47 3.25 14.31
N ASP A 471 1.14 4.40 13.72
CA ASP A 471 0.58 4.54 12.37
C ASP A 471 -0.67 3.66 12.18
N GLU A 472 -0.62 2.63 11.34
CA GLU A 472 -1.75 1.74 11.03
C GLU A 472 -2.05 0.74 12.14
N GLN A 473 -1.11 0.52 13.03
CA GLN A 473 -1.23 -0.49 14.08
C GLN A 473 -1.67 0.12 15.41
N VAL A 474 -2.67 -0.52 16.03
CA VAL A 474 -3.09 -0.20 17.38
C VAL A 474 -2.96 -1.45 18.23
N THR A 475 -2.25 -1.35 19.34
CA THR A 475 -2.00 -2.47 20.25
C THR A 475 -2.32 -2.09 21.69
N ARG A 476 -2.69 -3.07 22.52
CA ARG A 476 -2.84 -2.84 23.95
C ARG A 476 -1.48 -2.58 24.60
N ALA A 477 -1.42 -1.71 25.59
CA ALA A 477 -0.19 -1.39 26.29
C ALA A 477 -0.42 -1.40 27.81
N MET A 478 0.61 -1.82 28.54
CA MET A 478 0.62 -1.69 29.99
C MET A 478 1.00 -0.27 30.40
N LEU A 479 0.69 0.09 31.64
CA LEU A 479 1.09 1.36 32.22
C LEU A 479 2.60 1.59 32.11
N ARG A 480 3.39 0.55 32.43
CA ARG A 480 4.86 0.58 32.31
C ARG A 480 5.34 0.92 30.90
N ASN A 481 4.69 0.33 29.86
CA ASN A 481 5.07 0.61 28.46
C ASN A 481 4.83 2.08 28.08
N ALA A 482 3.81 2.72 28.66
CA ALA A 482 3.53 4.12 28.38
C ALA A 482 4.43 5.08 29.21
N ILE A 483 4.87 4.68 30.39
CA ILE A 483 5.55 5.56 31.36
C ILE A 483 7.02 5.18 31.47
N GLU A 484 7.36 4.13 32.22
CA GLU A 484 8.74 3.82 32.64
C GLU A 484 9.66 3.49 31.43
N ASP A 485 9.14 2.79 30.43
CA ASP A 485 9.90 2.43 29.25
C ASP A 485 10.31 3.65 28.39
N ASN A 486 9.69 4.83 28.65
CA ASN A 486 9.92 6.06 27.88
C ASN A 486 10.60 7.19 28.68
N TYR A 487 11.10 6.91 29.86
CA TYR A 487 11.86 7.92 30.64
C TYR A 487 13.16 8.37 29.96
N GLY A 488 13.72 7.58 29.04
CA GLY A 488 15.03 7.80 28.48
C GLY A 488 16.13 7.25 29.40
N GLY A 489 17.33 7.81 29.29
CA GLY A 489 18.51 7.40 30.06
C GLY A 489 19.64 6.91 29.18
N GLU A 490 20.76 6.52 29.80
CA GLU A 490 21.96 6.09 29.12
C GLU A 490 21.72 4.90 28.17
N GLY A 491 22.25 4.99 26.95
CA GLY A 491 22.10 3.96 25.92
C GLY A 491 20.72 3.90 25.25
N ARG A 492 19.74 4.69 25.67
CA ARG A 492 18.41 4.73 25.07
C ARG A 492 18.27 5.85 24.04
N ILE A 493 17.74 5.52 22.87
CA ILE A 493 17.39 6.49 21.82
C ILE A 493 15.89 6.77 21.71
N THR A 494 15.10 6.09 22.55
CA THR A 494 13.64 6.16 22.61
C THR A 494 13.23 6.81 23.91
N ASN A 495 12.40 7.86 23.85
CA ASN A 495 11.93 8.58 25.02
C ASN A 495 10.65 9.35 24.75
N ALA A 496 9.95 9.71 25.83
CA ALA A 496 8.80 10.60 25.77
C ALA A 496 9.20 11.96 25.21
N TYR A 497 8.38 12.47 24.31
CA TYR A 497 8.57 13.76 23.62
C TYR A 497 7.51 14.79 24.01
N MET A 498 6.27 14.35 24.19
CA MET A 498 5.18 15.18 24.69
C MET A 498 4.27 14.37 25.63
N LEU A 499 3.88 14.96 26.72
CA LEU A 499 2.96 14.39 27.70
C LEU A 499 1.61 15.11 27.62
N ILE A 500 0.52 14.34 27.71
CA ILE A 500 -0.83 14.86 27.69
C ILE A 500 -1.48 14.48 28.99
N TYR A 501 -1.76 15.51 29.81
CA TYR A 501 -2.42 15.37 31.07
C TYR A 501 -3.82 15.97 31.05
N VAL A 502 -4.79 15.31 31.66
CA VAL A 502 -6.15 15.81 31.80
C VAL A 502 -6.45 16.07 33.25
N ARG A 503 -7.03 17.21 33.54
CA ARG A 503 -7.45 17.57 34.91
C ARG A 503 -8.41 16.52 35.46
N LYS A 504 -8.09 15.94 36.60
CA LYS A 504 -8.79 14.76 37.15
C LYS A 504 -10.27 15.03 37.43
N SER A 505 -10.61 16.24 37.88
CA SER A 505 -12.01 16.66 38.09
C SER A 505 -12.81 16.76 36.78
N ARG A 506 -12.14 16.93 35.64
CA ARG A 506 -12.74 17.09 34.32
C ARG A 506 -12.61 15.85 33.40
N ILE A 507 -11.96 14.79 33.87
CA ILE A 507 -11.59 13.65 33.00
C ILE A 507 -12.81 12.96 32.39
N ASN A 508 -13.92 12.83 33.13
CA ASN A 508 -15.15 12.23 32.64
C ASN A 508 -15.88 13.11 31.62
N ASP A 509 -15.71 14.42 31.64
CA ASP A 509 -16.24 15.36 30.67
C ASP A 509 -15.37 15.38 29.40
N ILE A 510 -14.04 15.44 29.58
CA ILE A 510 -13.09 15.48 28.44
C ILE A 510 -13.09 14.16 27.66
N LEU A 511 -13.17 13.01 28.32
CA LEU A 511 -13.15 11.68 27.75
C LEU A 511 -14.56 11.04 27.64
N ALA A 512 -15.63 11.85 27.72
CA ALA A 512 -17.00 11.38 27.54
C ALA A 512 -17.19 10.70 26.17
N ASP A 513 -18.03 9.66 26.14
CA ASP A 513 -18.26 8.91 24.92
C ASP A 513 -18.86 9.81 23.81
N VAL A 514 -18.36 9.62 22.59
CA VAL A 514 -18.88 10.26 21.38
C VAL A 514 -19.61 9.21 20.54
N THR A 515 -20.90 9.45 20.38
CA THR A 515 -21.80 8.51 19.70
C THR A 515 -22.04 8.91 18.23
N THR A 516 -22.70 8.06 17.47
CA THR A 516 -23.11 8.37 16.11
C THR A 516 -24.14 9.53 16.04
N ALA A 517 -24.86 9.79 17.14
CA ALA A 517 -25.77 10.92 17.22
C ALA A 517 -25.06 12.28 17.27
N ASP A 518 -23.81 12.31 17.71
CA ASP A 518 -22.99 13.53 17.76
C ASP A 518 -22.43 13.91 16.37
N VAL A 519 -22.49 13.00 15.39
CA VAL A 519 -21.95 13.20 14.04
C VAL A 519 -22.99 13.91 13.16
N PRO A 520 -22.60 14.97 12.43
CA PRO A 520 -23.50 15.67 11.49
C PRO A 520 -24.09 14.72 10.44
N GLU A 521 -25.35 14.94 10.11
CA GLU A 521 -26.07 14.12 9.13
C GLU A 521 -25.45 14.23 7.73
N SER A 522 -24.94 15.41 7.36
CA SER A 522 -24.21 15.65 6.11
C SER A 522 -23.00 14.70 5.94
N ILE A 523 -22.24 14.47 7.01
CA ILE A 523 -21.09 13.55 6.99
C ILE A 523 -21.58 12.12 6.82
N ARG A 524 -22.57 11.70 7.61
CA ARG A 524 -23.11 10.33 7.54
C ARG A 524 -23.66 10.00 6.15
N ASN A 525 -24.45 10.91 5.57
CA ASN A 525 -25.04 10.73 4.25
C ASN A 525 -23.96 10.75 3.13
N GLY A 526 -22.96 11.63 3.24
CA GLY A 526 -21.83 11.64 2.30
C GLY A 526 -21.08 10.32 2.26
N PHE A 527 -20.81 9.73 3.42
CA PHE A 527 -20.17 8.40 3.52
C PHE A 527 -21.01 7.28 2.94
N LEU A 528 -22.33 7.31 3.20
CA LEU A 528 -23.23 6.30 2.65
C LEU A 528 -23.23 6.33 1.11
N GLN A 529 -23.29 7.54 0.54
CA GLN A 529 -23.23 7.73 -0.91
C GLN A 529 -21.89 7.25 -1.50
N GLU A 530 -20.77 7.55 -0.84
CA GLU A 530 -19.45 7.08 -1.28
C GLU A 530 -19.32 5.56 -1.22
N GLN A 531 -19.84 4.94 -0.17
CA GLN A 531 -19.85 3.49 -0.03
C GLN A 531 -20.69 2.82 -1.12
N GLU A 532 -21.90 3.34 -1.36
CA GLU A 532 -22.77 2.86 -2.46
C GLU A 532 -22.11 3.03 -3.84
N ALA A 533 -21.42 4.18 -4.05
CA ALA A 533 -20.69 4.42 -5.30
C ALA A 533 -19.49 3.47 -5.46
N ALA A 534 -18.75 3.21 -4.39
CA ALA A 534 -17.63 2.28 -4.39
C ALA A 534 -18.09 0.83 -4.63
N GLU A 535 -19.18 0.40 -4.00
CA GLU A 535 -19.78 -0.93 -4.22
C GLU A 535 -20.28 -1.07 -5.67
N ARG A 536 -20.91 -0.03 -6.21
CA ARG A 536 -21.34 0.01 -7.62
C ARG A 536 -20.15 -0.12 -8.57
N LEU A 537 -19.10 0.65 -8.34
CA LEU A 537 -17.88 0.59 -9.14
C LEU A 537 -17.20 -0.78 -9.05
N LYS A 538 -17.13 -1.35 -7.85
CA LYS A 538 -16.58 -2.69 -7.63
C LYS A 538 -17.37 -3.73 -8.39
N LYS A 539 -18.69 -3.68 -8.31
CA LYS A 539 -19.59 -4.58 -9.05
C LYS A 539 -19.43 -4.40 -10.57
N GLU A 540 -19.30 -3.16 -11.05
CA GLU A 540 -19.01 -2.89 -12.46
C GLU A 540 -17.66 -3.45 -12.89
N GLN A 541 -16.63 -3.37 -12.07
CA GLN A 541 -15.31 -3.96 -12.34
C GLN A 541 -15.35 -5.49 -12.33
N GLU A 542 -16.02 -6.08 -11.36
CA GLU A 542 -16.22 -7.54 -11.25
C GLU A 542 -16.98 -8.08 -12.46
N GLU A 543 -17.95 -7.33 -12.99
CA GLU A 543 -18.72 -7.71 -14.18
C GLU A 543 -18.02 -7.37 -15.49
N GLN A 544 -16.97 -6.55 -15.50
CA GLN A 544 -16.33 -6.07 -16.72
C GLN A 544 -15.81 -7.21 -17.62
N HIS A 545 -15.35 -8.31 -17.03
CA HIS A 545 -14.88 -9.48 -17.77
C HIS A 545 -16.01 -10.24 -18.52
N LEU A 546 -17.27 -9.98 -18.17
CA LEU A 546 -18.44 -10.59 -18.82
C LEU A 546 -18.86 -9.83 -20.10
N TYR A 547 -18.25 -8.67 -20.37
CA TYR A 547 -18.62 -7.81 -21.48
C TYR A 547 -17.53 -7.73 -22.54
N LEU A 548 -17.96 -7.53 -23.79
CA LEU A 548 -17.12 -7.10 -24.92
C LEU A 548 -17.41 -5.63 -25.20
N GLN A 549 -16.37 -4.86 -25.44
CA GLN A 549 -16.48 -3.49 -25.92
C GLN A 549 -16.18 -3.43 -27.42
N ILE A 550 -17.20 -3.56 -28.24
CA ILE A 550 -17.10 -3.66 -29.67
C ILE A 550 -16.90 -2.28 -30.27
N THR A 551 -15.85 -2.12 -31.08
CA THR A 551 -15.65 -0.92 -31.90
C THR A 551 -16.19 -1.19 -33.29
N LEU A 552 -17.06 -0.30 -33.79
CA LEU A 552 -17.68 -0.41 -35.11
C LEU A 552 -17.03 0.57 -36.08
N SER A 553 -16.73 0.12 -37.28
CA SER A 553 -16.33 0.97 -38.40
C SER A 553 -17.00 0.54 -39.71
N SER A 554 -17.16 1.48 -40.61
CA SER A 554 -17.81 1.31 -41.92
C SER A 554 -17.11 2.14 -43.00
N VAL A 555 -17.60 2.07 -44.21
CA VAL A 555 -17.11 2.87 -45.36
C VAL A 555 -17.09 4.37 -45.02
N THR A 556 -18.04 4.87 -44.24
CA THR A 556 -18.07 6.30 -43.84
C THR A 556 -16.82 6.71 -43.07
N GLN A 557 -16.38 5.91 -42.10
CA GLN A 557 -15.14 6.19 -41.36
C GLN A 557 -13.90 5.96 -42.23
N PHE A 558 -13.93 4.94 -43.07
CA PHE A 558 -12.86 4.64 -43.99
C PHE A 558 -12.61 5.77 -44.99
N SER A 559 -13.68 6.38 -45.54
CA SER A 559 -13.56 7.49 -46.50
C SER A 559 -13.02 8.78 -45.89
N LEU A 560 -13.20 8.96 -44.55
CA LEU A 560 -12.67 10.09 -43.80
C LEU A 560 -11.26 9.85 -43.25
N HIS A 561 -10.77 8.62 -43.36
CA HIS A 561 -9.48 8.23 -42.78
C HIS A 561 -8.35 8.52 -43.76
N ASP A 562 -7.43 9.36 -43.32
CA ASP A 562 -6.16 9.64 -44.00
C ASP A 562 -5.03 8.92 -43.23
N GLY A 563 -4.42 7.93 -43.84
CA GLY A 563 -3.32 7.19 -43.25
C GLY A 563 -3.40 5.67 -43.40
N PHE A 564 -2.68 5.00 -42.50
CA PHE A 564 -2.58 3.54 -42.49
C PHE A 564 -3.86 2.87 -42.00
N ASP A 565 -4.09 1.64 -42.46
CA ASP A 565 -5.18 0.78 -42.09
C ASP A 565 -6.56 1.31 -42.52
N LEU A 566 -7.64 0.71 -42.01
CA LEU A 566 -9.00 1.11 -42.33
C LEU A 566 -9.49 2.31 -41.52
N THR A 567 -8.99 2.46 -40.29
CA THR A 567 -9.37 3.54 -39.38
C THR A 567 -8.23 3.89 -38.42
N SER A 568 -8.25 5.08 -37.87
CA SER A 568 -7.28 5.49 -36.85
C SER A 568 -7.50 4.75 -35.51
N PRO A 569 -6.42 4.26 -34.85
CA PRO A 569 -6.53 3.64 -33.53
C PRO A 569 -6.87 4.64 -32.40
N LYS A 570 -6.84 5.95 -32.65
CA LYS A 570 -7.18 6.97 -31.65
C LYS A 570 -8.70 7.07 -31.49
N VAL A 571 -9.21 6.55 -30.39
CA VAL A 571 -10.62 6.74 -29.97
C VAL A 571 -10.80 8.23 -29.65
N GLY A 572 -11.69 8.90 -30.36
CA GLY A 572 -12.09 10.27 -30.00
C GLY A 572 -12.41 11.21 -31.17
N ASN A 573 -11.72 11.10 -32.31
CA ASN A 573 -11.87 12.06 -33.41
C ASN A 573 -12.46 11.51 -34.71
N SER A 574 -12.76 10.22 -34.82
CA SER A 574 -13.15 9.59 -36.10
C SER A 574 -14.61 9.12 -36.17
N GLY A 575 -15.47 9.52 -35.23
CA GLY A 575 -16.89 9.10 -35.28
C GLY A 575 -17.14 7.59 -35.16
N THR A 576 -16.15 6.82 -34.70
CA THR A 576 -16.30 5.37 -34.48
C THR A 576 -17.29 5.12 -33.33
N ALA A 577 -18.30 4.32 -33.61
CA ALA A 577 -19.29 3.95 -32.62
C ALA A 577 -18.78 2.78 -31.77
N THR A 578 -18.89 2.88 -30.45
CA THR A 578 -18.61 1.76 -29.54
C THR A 578 -19.91 1.16 -29.01
N LEU A 579 -19.92 -0.16 -28.79
CA LEU A 579 -21.06 -0.89 -28.28
C LEU A 579 -20.59 -1.87 -27.21
N ARG A 580 -21.15 -1.77 -25.99
CA ARG A 580 -20.92 -2.72 -24.90
C ARG A 580 -21.97 -3.81 -24.95
N VAL A 581 -21.57 -5.07 -25.08
CA VAL A 581 -22.47 -6.23 -25.10
C VAL A 581 -21.93 -7.33 -24.20
N ARG A 582 -22.79 -8.15 -23.63
CA ARG A 582 -22.35 -9.34 -22.93
C ARG A 582 -21.72 -10.34 -23.89
N LYS A 583 -20.72 -11.06 -23.46
CA LYS A 583 -20.07 -12.13 -24.21
C LYS A 583 -21.07 -13.20 -24.72
N GLU A 584 -22.10 -13.47 -23.92
CA GLU A 584 -23.19 -14.40 -24.21
C GLU A 584 -24.20 -13.87 -25.24
N THR A 585 -24.15 -12.58 -25.61
CA THR A 585 -25.06 -12.00 -26.61
C THR A 585 -24.97 -12.76 -27.91
N LEU A 586 -26.10 -13.18 -28.47
CA LEU A 586 -26.12 -13.88 -29.75
C LEU A 586 -25.73 -12.95 -30.91
N ALA A 587 -25.08 -13.50 -31.91
CA ALA A 587 -24.68 -12.77 -33.11
C ALA A 587 -25.87 -12.10 -33.79
N SER A 588 -27.06 -12.74 -33.82
CA SER A 588 -28.32 -12.18 -34.31
C SER A 588 -28.75 -10.93 -33.57
N GLU A 589 -28.61 -10.91 -32.25
CA GLU A 589 -28.94 -9.71 -31.42
C GLU A 589 -27.93 -8.60 -31.67
N LEU A 590 -26.64 -8.92 -31.81
CA LEU A 590 -25.64 -7.93 -32.13
C LEU A 590 -25.92 -7.24 -33.47
N ILE A 591 -26.24 -8.02 -34.52
CA ILE A 591 -26.60 -7.47 -35.84
C ILE A 591 -27.76 -6.46 -35.71
N GLN A 592 -28.80 -6.83 -34.94
CA GLN A 592 -29.94 -5.93 -34.70
C GLN A 592 -29.54 -4.66 -33.94
N LYS A 593 -28.72 -4.79 -32.88
CA LYS A 593 -28.22 -3.66 -32.10
C LYS A 593 -27.35 -2.71 -32.95
N VAL A 594 -26.50 -3.26 -33.82
CA VAL A 594 -25.67 -2.48 -34.75
C VAL A 594 -26.53 -1.78 -35.78
N ALA A 595 -27.46 -2.49 -36.44
CA ALA A 595 -28.37 -1.90 -37.40
C ALA A 595 -29.15 -0.72 -36.79
N LYS A 596 -29.74 -0.92 -35.60
CA LYS A 596 -30.43 0.16 -34.86
C LYS A 596 -29.53 1.33 -34.55
N LYS A 597 -28.28 1.08 -34.07
CA LYS A 597 -27.32 2.15 -33.75
C LYS A 597 -26.89 2.95 -34.95
N MET A 598 -26.80 2.33 -36.12
CA MET A 598 -26.42 2.97 -37.37
C MET A 598 -27.61 3.51 -38.18
N GLY A 599 -28.84 3.40 -37.66
CA GLY A 599 -30.07 3.86 -38.37
C GLY A 599 -30.39 3.02 -39.61
N LEU A 600 -29.98 1.75 -39.68
CA LEU A 600 -30.18 0.86 -40.79
C LEU A 600 -31.41 -0.04 -40.58
N GLY A 601 -32.08 -0.42 -41.69
CA GLY A 601 -33.17 -1.38 -41.67
C GLY A 601 -32.70 -2.81 -41.40
N HIS A 602 -33.66 -3.69 -41.12
CA HIS A 602 -33.35 -5.11 -40.92
C HIS A 602 -32.73 -5.74 -42.17
N GLY A 603 -31.58 -6.41 -42.01
CA GLY A 603 -30.86 -7.05 -43.10
C GLY A 603 -30.04 -6.11 -43.99
N GLN A 604 -29.90 -4.83 -43.63
CA GLN A 604 -29.10 -3.85 -44.40
C GLN A 604 -27.62 -3.80 -44.01
N CYS A 605 -27.16 -4.63 -43.09
CA CYS A 605 -25.76 -4.69 -42.72
C CYS A 605 -25.25 -6.14 -42.61
N THR A 606 -23.99 -6.32 -42.92
CA THR A 606 -23.21 -7.54 -42.68
C THR A 606 -22.03 -7.18 -41.81
N LEU A 607 -21.80 -7.94 -40.75
CA LEU A 607 -20.73 -7.70 -39.81
C LEU A 607 -19.55 -8.59 -40.10
N TRP A 608 -18.34 -8.00 -40.13
CA TRP A 608 -17.09 -8.71 -40.29
C TRP A 608 -16.24 -8.56 -39.07
N ILE A 609 -15.80 -9.67 -38.47
CA ILE A 609 -14.90 -9.64 -37.33
C ILE A 609 -13.48 -9.34 -37.82
N CYS A 610 -12.86 -8.32 -37.28
CA CYS A 610 -11.48 -7.96 -37.60
C CYS A 610 -10.51 -8.68 -36.66
N ILE A 611 -9.43 -9.20 -37.26
CA ILE A 611 -8.32 -9.82 -36.49
C ILE A 611 -7.06 -8.97 -36.57
N ASN A 612 -6.20 -9.12 -35.59
CA ASN A 612 -4.85 -8.58 -35.63
C ASN A 612 -3.97 -9.57 -36.39
N ARG A 613 -3.49 -9.19 -37.59
CA ARG A 613 -2.58 -9.99 -38.37
C ARG A 613 -1.17 -10.00 -37.78
N GLN A 614 -0.36 -10.98 -38.10
CA GLN A 614 1.03 -11.10 -37.64
C GLN A 614 1.91 -9.88 -38.01
N ASN A 615 1.55 -9.17 -39.04
CA ASN A 615 2.23 -7.95 -39.51
C ASN A 615 1.83 -6.68 -38.69
N GLY A 616 0.97 -6.82 -37.67
CA GLY A 616 0.52 -5.74 -36.78
C GLY A 616 -0.63 -4.89 -37.32
N THR A 617 -1.21 -5.26 -38.50
CA THR A 617 -2.40 -4.60 -39.06
C THR A 617 -3.68 -5.24 -38.55
N ARG A 618 -4.79 -4.49 -38.55
CA ARG A 618 -6.11 -4.99 -38.16
C ARG A 618 -7.03 -4.99 -39.34
N ARG A 619 -7.45 -6.17 -39.79
CA ARG A 619 -8.25 -6.35 -41.00
C ARG A 619 -9.49 -7.20 -40.78
N PRO A 620 -10.60 -6.96 -41.51
CA PRO A 620 -11.72 -7.88 -41.61
C PRO A 620 -11.25 -9.25 -42.09
N HIS A 621 -11.66 -10.30 -41.38
CA HIS A 621 -11.22 -11.67 -41.66
C HIS A 621 -12.35 -12.54 -42.15
N GLU A 622 -13.40 -12.67 -41.33
CA GLU A 622 -14.56 -13.48 -41.70
C GLU A 622 -15.89 -12.74 -41.39
N PRO A 623 -16.91 -12.94 -42.24
CA PRO A 623 -18.26 -12.42 -42.00
C PRO A 623 -18.95 -13.24 -40.95
N LEU A 624 -19.73 -12.55 -40.08
CA LEU A 624 -20.53 -13.14 -39.02
C LEU A 624 -21.80 -13.80 -39.62
N LEU A 625 -21.65 -14.99 -40.19
CA LEU A 625 -22.74 -15.72 -40.87
C LEU A 625 -23.58 -16.57 -39.91
N ARG A 626 -22.93 -17.17 -38.91
CA ARG A 626 -23.61 -17.98 -37.89
C ARG A 626 -24.26 -17.05 -36.86
N THR A 627 -25.59 -16.91 -36.94
CA THR A 627 -26.35 -15.97 -36.11
C THR A 627 -26.79 -16.52 -34.77
N ASN A 628 -26.72 -17.84 -34.58
CA ASN A 628 -27.15 -18.58 -33.38
C ASN A 628 -26.01 -18.88 -32.38
N ILE A 629 -24.83 -18.32 -32.58
CA ILE A 629 -23.69 -18.46 -31.66
C ILE A 629 -23.53 -17.20 -30.83
N THR A 630 -22.86 -17.33 -29.67
CA THR A 630 -22.52 -16.19 -28.82
C THR A 630 -21.39 -15.36 -29.44
N MET A 631 -21.30 -14.09 -29.06
CA MET A 631 -20.21 -13.23 -29.53
C MET A 631 -18.85 -13.69 -29.04
N GLU A 632 -18.76 -14.28 -27.86
CA GLU A 632 -17.52 -14.90 -27.37
C GLU A 632 -17.08 -16.03 -28.31
N GLN A 633 -17.99 -16.95 -28.67
CA GLN A 633 -17.71 -18.04 -29.59
C GLN A 633 -17.35 -17.54 -30.98
N ALA A 634 -18.07 -16.52 -31.49
CA ALA A 634 -17.78 -15.93 -32.78
C ALA A 634 -16.36 -15.32 -32.84
N CYS A 635 -15.93 -14.66 -31.78
CA CYS A 635 -14.57 -14.12 -31.68
C CYS A 635 -13.52 -15.23 -31.60
N LEU A 636 -13.78 -16.29 -30.82
CA LEU A 636 -12.86 -17.44 -30.70
C LEU A 636 -12.72 -18.20 -32.01
N ASP A 637 -13.80 -18.39 -32.74
CA ASP A 637 -13.80 -19.10 -34.03
C ASP A 637 -12.86 -18.44 -35.09
N VAL A 638 -12.76 -17.11 -35.04
CA VAL A 638 -11.86 -16.36 -35.93
C VAL A 638 -10.46 -16.13 -35.31
N GLY A 639 -10.19 -16.68 -34.10
CA GLY A 639 -8.91 -16.53 -33.42
C GLY A 639 -8.71 -15.17 -32.74
N PHE A 640 -9.77 -14.39 -32.51
CA PHE A 640 -9.69 -13.15 -31.76
C PHE A 640 -9.79 -13.42 -30.26
N VAL A 641 -8.76 -12.99 -29.49
CA VAL A 641 -8.71 -13.08 -28.04
C VAL A 641 -8.60 -11.67 -27.45
N GLY A 642 -9.55 -11.28 -26.64
CA GLY A 642 -9.53 -9.99 -25.94
C GLY A 642 -10.92 -9.39 -25.71
N PRO A 643 -11.01 -8.35 -24.86
CA PRO A 643 -12.29 -7.72 -24.50
C PRO A 643 -12.80 -6.72 -25.54
N ASN A 644 -11.97 -6.30 -26.51
CA ASN A 644 -12.25 -5.19 -27.41
C ASN A 644 -12.20 -5.61 -28.89
N PRO A 645 -13.17 -6.43 -29.37
CA PRO A 645 -13.23 -6.79 -30.78
C PRO A 645 -13.57 -5.58 -31.65
N HIS A 646 -12.98 -5.54 -32.84
CA HIS A 646 -13.29 -4.56 -33.86
C HIS A 646 -14.14 -5.24 -34.93
N ILE A 647 -15.24 -4.60 -35.30
CA ILE A 647 -16.16 -5.11 -36.29
C ILE A 647 -16.26 -4.08 -37.43
N TRP A 648 -16.00 -4.54 -38.63
CA TRP A 648 -16.31 -3.81 -39.83
C TRP A 648 -17.75 -4.07 -40.25
N VAL A 649 -18.49 -2.98 -40.55
CA VAL A 649 -19.91 -3.03 -40.92
C VAL A 649 -20.03 -2.73 -42.42
N GLU A 650 -20.32 -3.75 -43.19
CA GLU A 650 -20.73 -3.57 -44.58
C GLU A 650 -22.19 -3.15 -44.63
N THR A 651 -22.49 -2.10 -45.36
CA THR A 651 -23.85 -1.57 -45.53
C THR A 651 -24.25 -1.57 -47.00
N SER A 652 -25.50 -1.93 -47.28
CA SER A 652 -26.04 -1.74 -48.61
C SER A 652 -26.72 -0.37 -48.78
N PRO A 653 -26.79 0.17 -50.00
CA PRO A 653 -27.54 1.39 -50.27
C PRO A 653 -29.01 1.25 -49.83
N ALA A 654 -29.60 2.35 -49.33
CA ALA A 654 -30.98 2.38 -48.91
C ALA A 654 -31.91 1.92 -50.06
N GLY A 655 -32.79 0.96 -49.73
CA GLY A 655 -33.76 0.44 -50.71
C GLY A 655 -33.33 -0.81 -51.49
N THR A 656 -32.06 -1.24 -51.34
CA THR A 656 -31.60 -2.52 -51.92
C THR A 656 -31.69 -3.62 -50.86
N LYS A 657 -32.29 -4.77 -51.19
CA LYS A 657 -32.10 -5.99 -50.37
C LYS A 657 -30.64 -6.37 -50.49
N ILE A 658 -29.92 -6.47 -49.40
CA ILE A 658 -28.58 -7.04 -49.43
C ILE A 658 -28.72 -8.45 -49.94
N PRO A 659 -28.08 -8.82 -51.10
CA PRO A 659 -27.90 -10.21 -51.40
C PRO A 659 -27.04 -10.82 -50.29
N SER A 660 -27.11 -12.13 -50.13
CA SER A 660 -26.30 -12.93 -49.24
C SER A 660 -24.97 -12.25 -48.83
N PRO A 661 -24.57 -12.29 -47.54
CA PRO A 661 -23.45 -11.48 -46.98
C PRO A 661 -22.12 -11.61 -47.76
N VAL A 662 -21.92 -12.70 -48.44
CA VAL A 662 -20.87 -12.85 -49.44
C VAL A 662 -21.54 -13.35 -50.70
N PRO A 663 -21.45 -12.64 -51.83
CA PRO A 663 -22.03 -13.10 -53.08
C PRO A 663 -21.53 -14.52 -53.37
N GLN A 664 -22.48 -15.48 -53.46
CA GLN A 664 -22.10 -16.84 -53.89
C GLN A 664 -22.07 -16.89 -55.40
N THR A 665 -21.01 -17.46 -55.94
CA THR A 665 -20.87 -17.72 -57.36
C THR A 665 -21.51 -19.07 -57.70
N THR A 666 -22.25 -19.13 -58.81
CA THR A 666 -22.90 -20.34 -59.30
C THR A 666 -21.90 -21.41 -59.77
N ASP A 667 -20.67 -21.02 -60.03
CA ASP A 667 -19.56 -21.84 -60.53
C ASP A 667 -18.50 -22.18 -59.46
N GLY A 668 -18.73 -21.88 -58.19
CA GLY A 668 -17.86 -22.21 -57.06
C GLY A 668 -16.63 -21.30 -56.93
N GLY A 669 -16.57 -20.16 -57.61
CA GLY A 669 -15.48 -19.19 -57.49
C GLY A 669 -15.41 -18.57 -56.09
N VAL A 670 -14.20 -18.26 -55.60
CA VAL A 670 -13.98 -17.66 -54.28
C VAL A 670 -14.16 -16.15 -54.37
N MET A 671 -15.08 -15.59 -53.56
CA MET A 671 -15.24 -14.15 -53.41
C MET A 671 -14.44 -13.65 -52.22
N ILE A 672 -13.75 -12.54 -52.36
CA ILE A 672 -13.02 -11.84 -51.28
C ILE A 672 -13.49 -10.40 -51.12
N LEU A 673 -13.40 -9.88 -49.90
CA LEU A 673 -13.69 -8.48 -49.59
C LEU A 673 -12.37 -7.68 -49.58
N ILE A 674 -12.22 -6.74 -50.51
CA ILE A 674 -11.06 -5.85 -50.61
C ILE A 674 -11.46 -4.39 -50.39
N PHE A 675 -10.47 -3.57 -50.08
CA PHE A 675 -10.63 -2.16 -49.82
C PHE A 675 -9.84 -1.33 -50.78
N ILE A 676 -10.42 -0.23 -51.29
CA ILE A 676 -9.77 0.68 -52.20
C ILE A 676 -9.52 2.02 -51.54
N LYS A 677 -8.28 2.49 -51.57
CA LYS A 677 -7.88 3.86 -51.29
C LYS A 677 -7.44 4.55 -52.59
N ASN A 678 -7.71 5.84 -52.67
CA ASN A 678 -7.22 6.68 -53.77
C ASN A 678 -6.14 7.63 -53.22
N PHE A 679 -4.97 7.58 -53.83
CA PHE A 679 -3.94 8.59 -53.63
C PHE A 679 -4.07 9.66 -54.73
N ASP A 680 -4.49 10.83 -54.32
CA ASP A 680 -4.53 12.02 -55.16
C ASP A 680 -3.17 12.74 -55.05
N VAL A 681 -2.37 12.57 -56.09
CA VAL A 681 -1.03 13.17 -56.15
C VAL A 681 -1.10 14.69 -56.33
N VAL A 682 -2.20 15.24 -56.84
CA VAL A 682 -2.39 16.70 -56.99
C VAL A 682 -2.70 17.34 -55.65
N ASN A 683 -3.65 16.77 -54.89
CA ASN A 683 -4.05 17.25 -53.58
C ASN A 683 -3.23 16.68 -52.43
N GLN A 684 -2.31 15.74 -52.70
CA GLN A 684 -1.44 15.10 -51.69
C GLN A 684 -2.23 14.40 -50.59
N THR A 685 -3.34 13.75 -50.90
CA THR A 685 -4.23 13.06 -49.96
C THR A 685 -4.39 11.59 -50.31
N LEU A 686 -4.49 10.73 -49.29
CA LEU A 686 -4.77 9.30 -49.44
C LEU A 686 -6.03 8.96 -48.61
N CYS A 687 -7.15 8.80 -49.29
CA CYS A 687 -8.43 8.55 -48.62
C CYS A 687 -9.02 7.19 -49.05
N GLY A 688 -9.78 6.57 -48.14
CA GLY A 688 -10.58 5.39 -48.47
C GLY A 688 -11.68 5.76 -49.49
N VAL A 689 -11.94 4.88 -50.43
CA VAL A 689 -13.00 5.04 -51.44
C VAL A 689 -14.19 4.15 -51.11
N THR A 690 -13.95 2.84 -51.06
CA THR A 690 -14.99 1.85 -50.82
C THR A 690 -14.40 0.49 -50.45
N SER A 691 -15.24 -0.39 -49.95
CA SER A 691 -15.03 -1.84 -49.92
C SER A 691 -15.82 -2.49 -51.06
N LEU A 692 -15.34 -3.60 -51.60
CA LEU A 692 -16.07 -4.35 -52.60
C LEU A 692 -15.77 -5.83 -52.56
N TYR A 693 -16.75 -6.63 -52.96
CA TYR A 693 -16.60 -8.07 -53.18
C TYR A 693 -16.15 -8.32 -54.61
N VAL A 694 -15.07 -9.04 -54.75
CA VAL A 694 -14.47 -9.40 -56.04
C VAL A 694 -14.17 -10.90 -56.09
N ARG A 695 -14.25 -11.47 -57.27
CA ARG A 695 -13.82 -12.86 -57.52
C ARG A 695 -12.29 -12.92 -57.48
N LYS A 696 -11.76 -13.89 -56.77
CA LYS A 696 -10.32 -14.06 -56.58
C LYS A 696 -9.59 -14.36 -57.91
N ASP A 697 -10.28 -15.00 -58.86
CA ASP A 697 -9.78 -15.32 -60.20
C ASP A 697 -9.91 -14.17 -61.21
N SER A 698 -10.58 -13.06 -60.86
CA SER A 698 -10.73 -11.88 -61.72
C SER A 698 -9.49 -11.00 -61.72
N THR A 699 -9.31 -10.22 -62.79
CA THR A 699 -8.21 -9.23 -62.89
C THR A 699 -8.52 -7.95 -62.08
N VAL A 700 -7.48 -7.30 -61.59
CA VAL A 700 -7.60 -6.10 -60.73
C VAL A 700 -8.14 -4.90 -61.51
N ARG A 701 -7.67 -4.70 -62.76
CA ARG A 701 -7.93 -3.50 -63.55
C ARG A 701 -9.42 -3.13 -63.73
N PRO A 702 -10.33 -4.03 -64.16
CA PRO A 702 -11.73 -3.69 -64.38
C PRO A 702 -12.41 -3.19 -63.11
N HIS A 703 -12.09 -3.81 -61.96
CA HIS A 703 -12.66 -3.43 -60.67
C HIS A 703 -12.28 -2.00 -60.27
N ILE A 704 -10.98 -1.63 -60.47
CA ILE A 704 -10.50 -0.30 -60.18
C ILE A 704 -11.15 0.74 -61.11
N LEU A 705 -11.22 0.49 -62.41
CA LEU A 705 -11.84 1.40 -63.39
C LEU A 705 -13.31 1.65 -63.04
N THR A 706 -14.04 0.61 -62.66
CA THR A 706 -15.45 0.71 -62.25
C THR A 706 -15.61 1.52 -60.99
N VAL A 707 -14.84 1.23 -59.95
CA VAL A 707 -14.91 1.93 -58.65
C VAL A 707 -14.54 3.39 -58.78
N MET A 708 -13.48 3.69 -59.54
CA MET A 708 -12.96 5.03 -59.72
C MET A 708 -13.68 5.81 -60.81
N GLN A 709 -14.59 5.17 -61.54
CA GLN A 709 -15.28 5.73 -62.74
C GLN A 709 -14.30 6.33 -63.77
N TRP A 710 -13.17 5.65 -63.97
CA TRP A 710 -12.17 6.07 -64.95
C TRP A 710 -12.43 5.45 -66.31
N PRO A 711 -12.09 6.14 -67.39
CA PRO A 711 -12.11 5.57 -68.73
C PRO A 711 -11.21 4.34 -68.86
N GLU A 712 -11.53 3.42 -69.80
CA GLU A 712 -10.81 2.16 -69.98
C GLU A 712 -9.32 2.36 -70.33
N ASP A 713 -8.99 3.44 -71.03
CA ASP A 713 -7.62 3.81 -71.45
C ASP A 713 -6.83 4.51 -70.32
N SER A 714 -7.43 4.74 -69.12
CA SER A 714 -6.76 5.40 -68.01
C SER A 714 -5.52 4.62 -67.57
N ARG A 715 -4.44 5.37 -67.36
CA ARG A 715 -3.19 4.85 -66.82
C ARG A 715 -3.15 5.12 -65.33
N PHE A 716 -2.91 4.08 -64.56
CA PHE A 716 -2.82 4.15 -63.07
C PHE A 716 -1.88 3.08 -62.54
N SER A 717 -1.37 3.29 -61.34
CA SER A 717 -0.63 2.28 -60.58
C SER A 717 -1.49 1.78 -59.41
N VAL A 718 -1.24 0.56 -59.02
CA VAL A 718 -1.91 -0.10 -57.88
C VAL A 718 -0.85 -0.60 -56.93
N HIS A 719 -1.07 -0.35 -55.64
CA HIS A 719 -0.18 -0.79 -54.57
C HIS A 719 -0.99 -1.47 -53.49
N GLU A 720 -0.52 -2.58 -52.98
CA GLU A 720 -1.10 -3.22 -51.80
C GLU A 720 -0.49 -2.60 -50.52
N GLU A 721 -1.34 -2.16 -49.59
CA GLU A 721 -0.96 -1.74 -48.28
C GLU A 721 -0.87 -2.97 -47.35
N VAL A 722 0.28 -3.64 -47.32
CA VAL A 722 0.50 -4.82 -46.45
C VAL A 722 0.66 -4.42 -45.01
N LYS A 723 1.51 -3.43 -44.75
CA LYS A 723 1.77 -2.80 -43.45
C LYS A 723 2.42 -1.44 -43.63
N PRO A 724 2.50 -0.59 -42.56
CA PRO A 724 3.08 0.77 -42.66
C PRO A 724 4.48 0.86 -43.30
N SER A 725 5.27 -0.17 -43.20
CA SER A 725 6.64 -0.22 -43.77
C SER A 725 6.78 -1.09 -45.02
N MET A 726 5.66 -1.58 -45.54
CA MET A 726 5.69 -2.52 -46.69
C MET A 726 4.48 -2.24 -47.61
N ILE A 727 4.76 -1.53 -48.69
CA ILE A 727 3.81 -1.24 -49.76
C ILE A 727 4.31 -1.97 -51.00
N LEU A 728 3.50 -2.88 -51.54
CA LEU A 728 3.87 -3.72 -52.69
C LEU A 728 3.20 -3.21 -53.96
N ASN A 729 3.92 -3.24 -55.06
CA ASN A 729 3.34 -2.91 -56.36
C ASN A 729 2.52 -4.11 -56.89
N VAL A 730 1.31 -3.85 -57.34
CA VAL A 730 0.39 -4.85 -57.92
C VAL A 730 0.23 -4.58 -59.42
N ASP A 731 0.45 -5.59 -60.25
CA ASP A 731 0.16 -5.45 -61.70
C ASP A 731 -1.37 -5.40 -61.90
N PRO A 732 -1.92 -4.30 -62.42
CA PRO A 732 -3.36 -4.17 -62.62
C PRO A 732 -3.97 -5.23 -63.57
N ASN A 733 -3.16 -5.86 -64.39
CA ASN A 733 -3.59 -6.90 -65.34
C ASN A 733 -3.48 -8.32 -64.78
N SER A 734 -2.90 -8.50 -63.59
CA SER A 734 -2.89 -9.77 -62.89
C SER A 734 -4.23 -10.09 -62.25
N THR A 735 -4.50 -11.37 -61.97
CA THR A 735 -5.63 -11.78 -61.17
C THR A 735 -5.35 -11.48 -59.67
N LEU A 736 -6.42 -11.30 -58.88
CA LEU A 736 -6.28 -11.09 -57.43
C LEU A 736 -5.63 -12.32 -56.78
N GLU A 737 -5.88 -13.52 -57.29
CA GLU A 737 -5.25 -14.74 -56.81
C GLU A 737 -3.73 -14.75 -57.03
N ARG A 738 -3.28 -14.34 -58.24
CA ARG A 738 -1.85 -14.24 -58.58
C ARG A 738 -1.16 -13.12 -57.79
N ALA A 739 -1.91 -12.09 -57.40
CA ALA A 739 -1.46 -11.02 -56.52
C ALA A 739 -1.52 -11.40 -55.03
N GLU A 740 -1.92 -12.63 -54.67
CA GLU A 740 -2.03 -13.17 -53.32
C GLU A 740 -2.99 -12.39 -52.40
N LEU A 741 -3.97 -11.67 -52.98
CA LEU A 741 -4.91 -10.86 -52.28
C LEU A 741 -6.01 -11.71 -51.59
N GLY A 742 -6.40 -11.31 -50.37
CA GLY A 742 -7.41 -11.97 -49.57
C GLY A 742 -8.38 -10.99 -48.89
N ASN A 743 -9.24 -11.52 -47.98
CA ASN A 743 -10.17 -10.71 -47.25
C ASN A 743 -9.45 -9.63 -46.41
N GLY A 744 -9.93 -8.39 -46.49
CA GLY A 744 -9.41 -7.27 -45.71
C GLY A 744 -8.19 -6.58 -46.31
N ASP A 745 -7.69 -7.00 -47.48
CA ASP A 745 -6.55 -6.33 -48.10
C ASP A 745 -6.94 -4.98 -48.70
N ILE A 746 -6.00 -4.04 -48.63
CA ILE A 746 -6.21 -2.66 -49.10
C ILE A 746 -5.34 -2.43 -50.34
N LEU A 747 -6.01 -1.99 -51.40
CA LEU A 747 -5.37 -1.53 -52.63
C LEU A 747 -5.39 0.01 -52.66
N CYS A 748 -4.21 0.59 -52.72
CA CYS A 748 -4.01 2.03 -52.92
C CYS A 748 -3.82 2.29 -54.41
N VAL A 749 -4.71 3.05 -55.04
CA VAL A 749 -4.66 3.36 -56.45
C VAL A 749 -4.24 4.81 -56.66
N GLN A 750 -3.43 5.03 -57.69
CA GLN A 750 -2.96 6.36 -58.07
C GLN A 750 -3.11 6.56 -59.57
N LYS A 751 -3.88 7.55 -60.01
CA LYS A 751 -3.96 7.95 -61.40
C LYS A 751 -2.65 8.58 -61.87
N LEU A 752 -2.12 8.13 -62.99
CA LEU A 752 -0.92 8.72 -63.58
C LEU A 752 -1.30 10.00 -64.31
N VAL A 753 -0.86 11.14 -63.82
CA VAL A 753 -1.09 12.47 -64.38
C VAL A 753 0.16 12.99 -65.06
N LYS A 754 0.01 14.01 -65.94
CA LYS A 754 1.17 14.60 -66.63
C LYS A 754 2.02 15.37 -65.62
N ARG A 755 3.33 15.45 -65.82
CA ARG A 755 4.28 16.14 -64.97
C ARG A 755 3.92 17.62 -64.70
N SER A 756 3.23 18.27 -65.62
CA SER A 756 2.73 19.62 -65.48
C SER A 756 1.57 19.80 -64.47
N GLU A 757 0.95 18.70 -64.06
CA GLU A 757 -0.17 18.68 -63.12
C GLU A 757 0.29 18.41 -61.66
N TYR A 758 1.60 18.14 -61.45
CA TYR A 758 2.13 17.96 -60.13
C TYR A 758 2.15 19.29 -59.34
N PRO A 759 1.82 19.31 -58.06
CA PRO A 759 1.84 20.53 -57.24
C PRO A 759 3.26 21.06 -57.10
N HIS A 760 3.42 22.36 -56.97
CA HIS A 760 4.73 23.01 -56.75
C HIS A 760 5.42 22.52 -55.47
N ASN A 761 4.65 22.17 -54.44
CA ASN A 761 5.13 21.64 -53.17
C ASN A 761 4.86 20.12 -53.09
N LEU A 762 5.45 19.36 -53.98
CA LEU A 762 5.28 17.92 -54.01
C LEU A 762 5.95 17.27 -52.79
N LEU A 763 5.14 16.74 -51.89
CA LEU A 763 5.61 16.03 -50.69
C LEU A 763 5.84 14.54 -50.98
N ALA A 764 4.94 13.92 -51.76
CA ALA A 764 5.04 12.53 -52.17
C ALA A 764 4.65 12.39 -53.64
N LYS A 765 5.47 11.71 -54.43
CA LYS A 765 5.22 11.45 -55.86
C LYS A 765 4.38 10.20 -56.12
N ASP A 766 4.39 9.30 -55.13
CA ASP A 766 3.67 8.04 -55.19
C ASP A 766 3.22 7.57 -53.79
N VAL A 767 2.41 6.54 -53.77
CA VAL A 767 1.86 5.93 -52.55
C VAL A 767 2.95 5.53 -51.55
N SER A 768 4.04 4.95 -52.02
CA SER A 768 5.12 4.47 -51.17
C SER A 768 5.79 5.65 -50.44
N GLN A 769 6.11 6.72 -51.16
CA GLN A 769 6.70 7.93 -50.56
C GLN A 769 5.75 8.62 -49.59
N TYR A 770 4.45 8.62 -49.86
CA TYR A 770 3.44 9.16 -48.97
C TYR A 770 3.47 8.42 -47.59
N PHE A 771 3.49 7.11 -47.62
CA PHE A 771 3.57 6.32 -46.38
C PHE A 771 4.92 6.47 -45.65
N ASP A 772 6.02 6.63 -46.36
CA ASP A 772 7.31 6.92 -45.75
C ASP A 772 7.31 8.27 -45.00
N ASN A 773 6.68 9.29 -45.59
CA ASN A 773 6.53 10.58 -44.95
C ASN A 773 5.68 10.51 -43.69
N LEU A 774 4.54 9.83 -43.73
CA LEU A 774 3.68 9.61 -42.55
C LEU A 774 4.43 8.87 -41.43
N ARG A 775 5.25 7.88 -41.77
CA ARG A 775 6.05 7.14 -40.81
C ARG A 775 7.10 8.03 -40.14
N ASN A 776 7.77 8.86 -40.94
CA ASN A 776 8.79 9.79 -40.43
C ASN A 776 8.21 10.84 -39.49
N GLU A 777 7.03 11.37 -39.78
CA GLU A 777 6.30 12.31 -38.93
C GLU A 777 5.91 11.66 -37.61
N ARG A 778 5.36 10.45 -37.62
CA ARG A 778 5.03 9.71 -36.38
C ARG A 778 6.25 9.41 -35.52
N ASN A 779 7.38 9.12 -36.13
CA ASN A 779 8.63 8.92 -35.38
C ASN A 779 9.13 10.22 -34.72
N LYS A 780 9.02 11.35 -35.38
CA LYS A 780 9.34 12.67 -34.78
C LYS A 780 8.46 12.98 -33.57
N GLN A 781 7.15 12.69 -33.62
CA GLN A 781 6.22 12.90 -32.51
C GLN A 781 6.42 11.99 -31.31
N LYS A 782 7.17 10.89 -31.42
CA LYS A 782 7.52 10.00 -30.31
C LYS A 782 8.74 10.47 -29.51
N TYR A 783 9.53 11.38 -30.08
CA TYR A 783 10.75 11.91 -29.47
C TYR A 783 10.64 13.38 -29.03
N THR A 784 9.50 13.99 -29.24
CA THR A 784 9.06 15.26 -28.60
C THR A 784 8.03 14.98 -27.52
#